data_b604366b1c5a89ccfea3f4b4eb36a0c3
#
_entry.id   b604366b1c5a89ccfea3f4b4eb36a0c3
#
_cell.length_a   1.000
_cell.length_b   1.000
_cell.length_c   1.000
_cell.angle_alpha   90.00
_cell.angle_beta   90.00
_cell.angle_gamma   90.00
#
_symmetry.space_group_name_H-M   'P 1'
#
loop_
_entity.id
_entity.type
_entity.pdbx_description
1 polymer ?
#
loop_
_entity_poly.entity_id
_entity_poly.type
_entity_poly.pdbx_seq_one_letter_code
_entity_poly.pdbx_strand_id
1 'polypeptide(L)'
;MPVAKSATELPERVELLAGVPLFGAFTREELASLAPRFVAVSHAKGDVLFTEGDEGGDFLVVARGELEVWGGGANQRLVNRLGPGEHLGEIALLLGGRRTATVRVSRPVELLTMGAAEFHELMERNPKVLTFIVQNLSRQLVARTRGEIAERRTLTIGVSGAPGLKGRTLISNAIAALLARQVGHAVLVIAAAGRGEDAATALDRLLEQGDDALGEVVRDRGAESARLTLAAARAKRGFSPAALMALIDQARAQFPLVVLDLGSHEHAPPRLLGEVCDVVVELIAQADDARADGYGESTRVLRVVNLHNRRSRPFAVNRCEPFLLRDDPALRRLGPLQRAAHIRDQPRSPAAPTLHRLARTIRGASVGIALAGGAAFGISHVGVLQVLEEGGVPLDLVTGTSMGSIMGGLYATGISASELAAVTVRLATRRKTLSAFDLTMARPGLLAGNRLIAILNELGLTGDFEDLALPFQAMATDIETGEGVPLGSGKLAAACRASASIPGVFATVRRDGRILVDGAVVDQVPTALLRDMGADVCIAVTVIPTLRRGVRTVFTRVSNTVNAINPFSYLADARGMPTTFDVLMNALQMLQYQLGSYEALSADAQVEVDTSDFTWIDFHRAPALIERGVQTAEQALPQIQRLLAERPMLAG
;
A
#
# COMPACT_ATOMS: atom_id res chain seq x y z
N MET A 1 -41.61 -26.63 -7.17
CA MET A 1 -42.40 -25.41 -6.85
C MET A 1 -42.01 -24.97 -5.44
N PRO A 2 -41.45 -23.79 -5.25
CA PRO A 2 -41.15 -23.29 -3.91
C PRO A 2 -42.45 -22.97 -3.16
N VAL A 3 -42.54 -23.44 -1.94
CA VAL A 3 -43.68 -23.15 -1.05
C VAL A 3 -43.51 -21.73 -0.49
N ALA A 4 -44.34 -20.82 -0.94
CA ALA A 4 -44.41 -19.50 -0.32
C ALA A 4 -44.89 -19.65 1.12
N LYS A 5 -44.00 -19.42 2.09
CA LYS A 5 -44.36 -19.30 3.51
C LYS A 5 -43.54 -18.21 4.18
N SER A 6 -44.29 -17.39 4.90
CA SER A 6 -43.85 -16.38 5.87
C SER A 6 -43.30 -15.10 5.28
N ALA A 7 -44.19 -14.13 5.18
CA ALA A 7 -43.80 -12.74 4.99
C ALA A 7 -43.09 -12.24 6.27
N THR A 8 -41.82 -11.97 6.19
CA THR A 8 -41.15 -11.11 7.16
C THR A 8 -41.95 -9.78 7.13
N GLU A 9 -42.42 -9.30 8.27
CA GLU A 9 -43.20 -8.06 8.33
C GLU A 9 -42.41 -6.87 7.77
N LEU A 10 -43.06 -5.92 7.16
CA LEU A 10 -42.42 -4.79 6.50
C LEU A 10 -41.35 -4.08 7.34
N PRO A 11 -41.53 -3.87 8.67
CA PRO A 11 -40.52 -3.30 9.54
C PRO A 11 -39.23 -4.15 9.66
N GLU A 12 -39.35 -5.49 9.71
CA GLU A 12 -38.19 -6.37 9.77
C GLU A 12 -37.41 -6.35 8.48
N ARG A 13 -38.07 -6.24 7.31
CA ARG A 13 -37.35 -6.11 6.01
C ARG A 13 -36.60 -4.79 5.93
N VAL A 14 -37.14 -3.69 6.42
CA VAL A 14 -36.43 -2.40 6.47
C VAL A 14 -35.18 -2.47 7.33
N GLU A 15 -35.24 -3.08 8.52
CA GLU A 15 -34.07 -3.26 9.37
C GLU A 15 -33.01 -4.18 8.74
N LEU A 16 -33.44 -5.25 8.09
CA LEU A 16 -32.57 -6.16 7.39
C LEU A 16 -31.87 -5.47 6.22
N LEU A 17 -32.62 -4.73 5.39
CA LEU A 17 -32.02 -3.98 4.27
C LEU A 17 -31.10 -2.87 4.76
N ALA A 18 -31.37 -2.23 5.90
CA ALA A 18 -30.46 -1.24 6.51
C ALA A 18 -29.12 -1.85 6.92
N GLY A 19 -29.09 -3.15 7.24
CA GLY A 19 -27.87 -3.90 7.54
C GLY A 19 -27.08 -4.34 6.30
N VAL A 20 -27.65 -4.24 5.10
CA VAL A 20 -26.96 -4.62 3.85
C VAL A 20 -26.04 -3.48 3.41
N PRO A 21 -24.73 -3.71 3.25
CA PRO A 21 -23.79 -2.64 2.88
C PRO A 21 -24.16 -1.88 1.60
N LEU A 22 -24.78 -2.56 0.64
CA LEU A 22 -25.30 -1.97 -0.60
C LEU A 22 -26.27 -0.82 -0.37
N PHE A 23 -27.04 -0.89 0.68
CA PHE A 23 -28.08 0.09 1.02
C PHE A 23 -27.67 1.05 2.16
N GLY A 24 -26.40 1.01 2.60
CA GLY A 24 -25.89 1.83 3.70
C GLY A 24 -25.99 3.35 3.49
N ALA A 25 -26.17 3.79 2.24
CA ALA A 25 -26.38 5.20 1.89
C ALA A 25 -27.86 5.63 1.80
N PHE A 26 -28.80 4.70 2.05
CA PHE A 26 -30.24 4.96 1.99
C PHE A 26 -30.77 5.43 3.34
N THR A 27 -31.70 6.38 3.31
CA THR A 27 -32.48 6.75 4.48
C THR A 27 -33.51 5.68 4.84
N ARG A 28 -34.00 5.69 6.06
CA ARG A 28 -35.08 4.75 6.49
C ARG A 28 -36.35 4.87 5.65
N GLU A 29 -36.67 6.08 5.18
CA GLU A 29 -37.82 6.34 4.33
C GLU A 29 -37.64 5.73 2.94
N GLU A 30 -36.44 5.87 2.36
CA GLU A 30 -36.08 5.24 1.08
C GLU A 30 -36.12 3.71 1.19
N LEU A 31 -35.60 3.14 2.29
CA LEU A 31 -35.67 1.69 2.54
C LEU A 31 -37.11 1.21 2.76
N ALA A 32 -37.94 1.96 3.43
CA ALA A 32 -39.34 1.63 3.62
C ALA A 32 -40.11 1.62 2.28
N SER A 33 -39.75 2.47 1.33
CA SER A 33 -40.33 2.47 -0.02
C SER A 33 -39.80 1.33 -0.90
N LEU A 34 -38.59 0.85 -0.62
CA LEU A 34 -37.90 -0.22 -1.35
C LEU A 34 -38.29 -1.62 -0.87
N ALA A 35 -38.47 -1.81 0.43
CA ALA A 35 -38.76 -3.09 1.07
C ALA A 35 -39.95 -3.88 0.48
N PRO A 36 -41.07 -3.23 0.03
CA PRO A 36 -42.19 -3.92 -0.61
C PRO A 36 -41.84 -4.57 -1.95
N ARG A 37 -40.78 -4.14 -2.63
CA ARG A 37 -40.31 -4.68 -3.93
C ARG A 37 -39.56 -6.00 -3.78
N PHE A 38 -39.18 -6.37 -2.56
CA PHE A 38 -38.57 -7.66 -2.30
C PHE A 38 -39.61 -8.73 -1.97
N VAL A 39 -39.41 -9.92 -2.54
CA VAL A 39 -40.20 -11.11 -2.28
C VAL A 39 -39.40 -12.06 -1.39
N ALA A 40 -39.98 -12.53 -0.29
CA ALA A 40 -39.34 -13.49 0.57
C ALA A 40 -39.51 -14.92 0.01
N VAL A 41 -38.40 -15.67 -0.11
CA VAL A 41 -38.41 -17.06 -0.60
C VAL A 41 -37.54 -17.90 0.33
N SER A 42 -38.03 -19.11 0.67
CA SER A 42 -37.32 -20.04 1.56
C SER A 42 -36.84 -21.28 0.79
N HIS A 43 -35.63 -21.74 1.10
CA HIS A 43 -35.05 -22.95 0.53
C HIS A 43 -34.49 -23.87 1.60
N ALA A 44 -34.57 -25.18 1.35
CA ALA A 44 -34.06 -26.21 2.27
C ALA A 44 -32.56 -26.45 2.07
N LYS A 45 -31.89 -27.02 3.09
CA LYS A 45 -30.50 -27.44 2.97
C LYS A 45 -30.33 -28.44 1.82
N GLY A 46 -29.32 -28.19 0.98
CA GLY A 46 -28.98 -29.00 -0.18
C GLY A 46 -29.61 -28.52 -1.50
N ASP A 47 -30.57 -27.58 -1.45
CA ASP A 47 -31.13 -26.99 -2.65
C ASP A 47 -30.05 -26.26 -3.45
N VAL A 48 -30.12 -26.35 -4.79
CA VAL A 48 -29.33 -25.54 -5.71
C VAL A 48 -30.17 -24.37 -6.18
N LEU A 49 -29.77 -23.15 -5.86
CA LEU A 49 -30.51 -21.95 -6.27
C LEU A 49 -30.35 -21.66 -7.74
N PHE A 50 -29.14 -21.80 -8.24
CA PHE A 50 -28.80 -21.71 -9.66
C PHE A 50 -27.41 -22.30 -9.92
N THR A 51 -27.15 -22.64 -11.17
CA THR A 51 -25.90 -23.24 -11.65
C THR A 51 -25.12 -22.21 -12.47
N GLU A 52 -23.79 -22.31 -12.47
CA GLU A 52 -22.93 -21.51 -13.34
C GLU A 52 -23.36 -21.67 -14.80
N GLY A 53 -23.59 -20.52 -15.47
CA GLY A 53 -24.08 -20.48 -16.85
C GLY A 53 -25.60 -20.33 -17.01
N ASP A 54 -26.40 -20.46 -15.95
CA ASP A 54 -27.85 -20.20 -16.00
C ASP A 54 -28.15 -18.73 -16.31
N GLU A 55 -29.34 -18.42 -16.85
CA GLU A 55 -29.77 -17.04 -17.02
C GLU A 55 -30.01 -16.37 -15.67
N GLY A 56 -29.36 -15.21 -15.47
CA GLY A 56 -29.49 -14.42 -14.22
C GLY A 56 -30.69 -13.46 -14.29
N GLY A 57 -31.71 -13.73 -13.50
CA GLY A 57 -32.92 -12.90 -13.46
C GLY A 57 -33.18 -12.11 -12.19
N ASP A 58 -32.51 -12.45 -11.08
CA ASP A 58 -32.83 -11.90 -9.78
C ASP A 58 -31.59 -11.45 -9.00
N PHE A 59 -31.79 -10.37 -8.24
CA PHE A 59 -30.91 -9.93 -7.14
C PHE A 59 -31.43 -10.53 -5.84
N LEU A 60 -30.53 -11.07 -5.03
CA LEU A 60 -30.87 -11.79 -3.81
C LEU A 60 -30.12 -11.24 -2.61
N VAL A 61 -30.80 -11.16 -1.46
CA VAL A 61 -30.22 -10.82 -0.16
C VAL A 61 -30.52 -11.95 0.82
N VAL A 62 -29.53 -12.42 1.55
CA VAL A 62 -29.69 -13.45 2.57
C VAL A 62 -30.32 -12.82 3.82
N ALA A 63 -31.57 -13.20 4.12
CA ALA A 63 -32.25 -12.75 5.32
C ALA A 63 -31.87 -13.62 6.54
N ARG A 64 -31.84 -14.95 6.36
CA ARG A 64 -31.45 -15.94 7.38
C ARG A 64 -30.82 -17.15 6.70
N GLY A 65 -29.99 -17.90 7.42
CA GLY A 65 -29.34 -19.12 6.92
C GLY A 65 -28.00 -18.87 6.27
N GLU A 66 -27.54 -19.80 5.40
CA GLU A 66 -26.20 -19.75 4.80
C GLU A 66 -26.20 -20.40 3.41
N LEU A 67 -25.51 -19.77 2.46
CA LEU A 67 -25.30 -20.23 1.11
C LEU A 67 -23.82 -20.53 0.86
N GLU A 68 -23.55 -21.51 0.01
CA GLU A 68 -22.22 -21.80 -0.54
C GLU A 68 -22.16 -21.42 -2.01
N VAL A 69 -21.15 -20.66 -2.39
CA VAL A 69 -20.87 -20.22 -3.77
C VAL A 69 -19.73 -21.07 -4.32
N TRP A 70 -19.99 -21.82 -5.38
CA TRP A 70 -19.05 -22.73 -6.04
C TRP A 70 -18.73 -22.22 -7.44
N GLY A 71 -17.46 -22.11 -7.80
CA GLY A 71 -17.00 -21.70 -9.14
C GLY A 71 -15.95 -22.64 -9.69
N GLY A 72 -15.59 -22.47 -10.98
CA GLY A 72 -14.52 -23.21 -11.64
C GLY A 72 -14.97 -24.28 -12.61
N GLY A 73 -16.19 -24.22 -13.12
CA GLY A 73 -16.69 -25.12 -14.17
C GLY A 73 -16.60 -26.59 -13.76
N ALA A 74 -15.87 -27.42 -14.55
CA ALA A 74 -15.73 -28.86 -14.29
C ALA A 74 -14.99 -29.20 -12.98
N ASN A 75 -14.11 -28.31 -12.50
CA ASN A 75 -13.39 -28.44 -11.24
C ASN A 75 -14.00 -27.52 -10.17
N GLN A 76 -15.25 -27.81 -9.78
CA GLN A 76 -15.95 -26.98 -8.79
C GLN A 76 -15.15 -26.88 -7.47
N ARG A 77 -14.85 -25.63 -7.08
CA ARG A 77 -14.28 -25.31 -5.76
C ARG A 77 -15.20 -24.34 -5.03
N LEU A 78 -15.25 -24.47 -3.73
CA LEU A 78 -15.94 -23.48 -2.88
C LEU A 78 -15.20 -22.13 -3.00
N VAL A 79 -15.93 -21.11 -3.43
CA VAL A 79 -15.39 -19.76 -3.67
C VAL A 79 -15.73 -18.83 -2.51
N ASN A 80 -16.96 -18.97 -1.93
CA ASN A 80 -17.42 -18.13 -0.82
C ASN A 80 -18.57 -18.80 -0.07
N ARG A 81 -18.84 -18.31 1.15
CA ARG A 81 -20.07 -18.57 1.92
C ARG A 81 -20.74 -17.24 2.21
N LEU A 82 -22.06 -17.21 2.08
CA LEU A 82 -22.86 -16.01 2.27
C LEU A 82 -23.85 -16.23 3.41
N GLY A 83 -23.80 -15.33 4.38
CA GLY A 83 -24.66 -15.30 5.56
C GLY A 83 -25.64 -14.12 5.56
N PRO A 84 -26.39 -13.92 6.66
CA PRO A 84 -27.39 -12.85 6.78
C PRO A 84 -26.78 -11.46 6.52
N GLY A 85 -27.47 -10.64 5.71
CA GLY A 85 -27.04 -9.30 5.30
C GLY A 85 -26.14 -9.27 4.06
N GLU A 86 -25.70 -10.41 3.55
CA GLU A 86 -24.95 -10.48 2.31
C GLU A 86 -25.87 -10.65 1.09
N HIS A 87 -25.36 -10.28 -0.09
CA HIS A 87 -26.15 -10.26 -1.33
C HIS A 87 -25.41 -10.95 -2.48
N LEU A 88 -26.18 -11.36 -3.49
CA LEU A 88 -25.66 -12.01 -4.69
C LEU A 88 -26.59 -11.78 -5.89
N GLY A 89 -26.07 -12.01 -7.09
CA GLY A 89 -26.80 -11.91 -8.33
C GLY A 89 -26.61 -10.60 -9.09
N GLU A 90 -26.03 -9.58 -8.47
CA GLU A 90 -25.75 -8.26 -9.07
C GLU A 90 -24.84 -8.33 -10.28
N ILE A 91 -23.85 -9.24 -10.29
CA ILE A 91 -22.87 -9.38 -11.39
C ILE A 91 -23.59 -9.82 -12.68
N ALA A 92 -24.47 -10.82 -12.59
CA ALA A 92 -25.22 -11.30 -13.74
C ALA A 92 -26.15 -10.21 -14.28
N LEU A 93 -26.79 -9.43 -13.41
CA LEU A 93 -27.69 -8.35 -13.79
C LEU A 93 -26.97 -7.17 -14.46
N LEU A 94 -25.75 -6.83 -13.98
CA LEU A 94 -24.94 -5.75 -14.55
C LEU A 94 -24.33 -6.11 -15.91
N LEU A 95 -23.89 -7.36 -16.07
CA LEU A 95 -23.26 -7.82 -17.31
C LEU A 95 -24.29 -8.26 -18.37
N GLY A 96 -25.60 -8.24 -18.05
CA GLY A 96 -26.66 -8.65 -18.94
C GLY A 96 -26.57 -10.14 -19.32
N GLY A 97 -26.12 -10.97 -18.37
CA GLY A 97 -25.61 -12.26 -18.73
C GLY A 97 -25.98 -13.41 -17.80
N ARG A 98 -25.12 -14.36 -17.78
CA ARG A 98 -25.29 -15.64 -17.11
C ARG A 98 -24.74 -15.63 -15.69
N ARG A 99 -25.23 -16.52 -14.85
CA ARG A 99 -24.70 -16.74 -13.50
C ARG A 99 -23.22 -17.14 -13.58
N THR A 100 -22.39 -16.49 -12.79
CA THR A 100 -20.93 -16.67 -12.78
C THR A 100 -20.45 -17.77 -11.83
N ALA A 101 -21.37 -18.37 -11.06
CA ALA A 101 -21.08 -19.41 -10.09
C ALA A 101 -22.33 -20.26 -9.83
N THR A 102 -22.12 -21.47 -9.27
CA THR A 102 -23.19 -22.32 -8.74
C THR A 102 -23.41 -21.99 -7.28
N VAL A 103 -24.67 -21.80 -6.85
CA VAL A 103 -25.00 -21.49 -5.46
C VAL A 103 -25.88 -22.58 -4.84
N ARG A 104 -25.44 -23.10 -3.68
CA ARG A 104 -26.12 -24.15 -2.92
C ARG A 104 -26.45 -23.68 -1.51
N VAL A 105 -27.52 -24.22 -0.96
CA VAL A 105 -27.96 -23.96 0.40
C VAL A 105 -27.21 -24.87 1.36
N SER A 106 -26.31 -24.32 2.19
CA SER A 106 -25.59 -25.06 3.24
C SER A 106 -26.39 -25.19 4.54
N ARG A 107 -27.23 -24.20 4.84
CA ARG A 107 -28.22 -24.21 5.94
C ARG A 107 -29.55 -23.67 5.43
N PRO A 108 -30.71 -24.13 5.94
CA PRO A 108 -32.00 -23.62 5.51
C PRO A 108 -31.97 -22.10 5.46
N VAL A 109 -32.34 -21.51 4.31
CA VAL A 109 -32.17 -20.10 4.01
C VAL A 109 -33.50 -19.44 3.72
N GLU A 110 -33.65 -18.20 4.19
CA GLU A 110 -34.68 -17.27 3.77
C GLU A 110 -34.02 -16.13 3.01
N LEU A 111 -34.47 -15.89 1.76
CA LEU A 111 -33.92 -14.91 0.85
C LEU A 111 -34.94 -13.82 0.56
N LEU A 112 -34.49 -12.59 0.45
CA LEU A 112 -35.23 -11.50 -0.17
C LEU A 112 -34.79 -11.38 -1.61
N THR A 113 -35.72 -11.53 -2.56
CA THR A 113 -35.44 -11.51 -4.00
C THR A 113 -36.07 -10.30 -4.67
N MET A 114 -35.34 -9.70 -5.63
CA MET A 114 -35.82 -8.59 -6.46
C MET A 114 -35.55 -8.91 -7.91
N GLY A 115 -36.56 -8.74 -8.78
CA GLY A 115 -36.40 -9.03 -10.23
C GLY A 115 -35.48 -8.06 -10.94
N ALA A 116 -34.94 -8.50 -12.10
CA ALA A 116 -33.98 -7.73 -12.88
C ALA A 116 -34.50 -6.33 -13.27
N ALA A 117 -35.74 -6.20 -13.70
CA ALA A 117 -36.30 -4.93 -14.11
C ALA A 117 -36.35 -3.92 -12.95
N GLU A 118 -36.80 -4.39 -11.78
CA GLU A 118 -36.87 -3.57 -10.56
C GLU A 118 -35.50 -3.16 -10.04
N PHE A 119 -34.52 -4.06 -10.18
CA PHE A 119 -33.13 -3.77 -9.81
C PHE A 119 -32.49 -2.74 -10.76
N HIS A 120 -32.74 -2.81 -12.07
CA HIS A 120 -32.26 -1.81 -13.03
C HIS A 120 -32.90 -0.43 -12.75
N GLU A 121 -34.22 -0.39 -12.49
CA GLU A 121 -34.90 0.85 -12.10
C GLU A 121 -34.33 1.45 -10.81
N LEU A 122 -33.98 0.60 -9.84
CA LEU A 122 -33.31 1.02 -8.61
C LEU A 122 -31.98 1.69 -8.89
N MET A 123 -31.16 1.12 -9.76
CA MET A 123 -29.83 1.66 -10.15
C MET A 123 -29.97 2.99 -10.90
N GLU A 124 -30.92 3.10 -11.83
CA GLU A 124 -31.16 4.34 -12.59
C GLU A 124 -31.57 5.49 -11.68
N ARG A 125 -32.43 5.22 -10.70
CA ARG A 125 -32.91 6.24 -9.74
C ARG A 125 -31.90 6.58 -8.64
N ASN A 126 -30.95 5.68 -8.35
CA ASN A 126 -29.98 5.81 -7.26
C ASN A 126 -28.55 5.52 -7.74
N PRO A 127 -27.89 6.51 -8.35
CA PRO A 127 -26.49 6.34 -8.83
C PRO A 127 -25.50 5.89 -7.75
N LYS A 128 -25.81 6.12 -6.46
CA LYS A 128 -25.00 5.66 -5.33
C LYS A 128 -24.90 4.13 -5.25
N VAL A 129 -25.94 3.41 -5.66
CA VAL A 129 -25.97 1.93 -5.71
C VAL A 129 -24.95 1.44 -6.73
N LEU A 130 -24.97 2.02 -7.93
CA LEU A 130 -24.03 1.66 -8.99
C LEU A 130 -22.58 1.96 -8.56
N THR A 131 -22.33 3.11 -7.95
CA THR A 131 -21.02 3.49 -7.42
C THR A 131 -20.53 2.48 -6.38
N PHE A 132 -21.40 2.08 -5.44
CA PHE A 132 -21.06 1.07 -4.44
C PHE A 132 -20.72 -0.30 -5.07
N ILE A 133 -21.55 -0.74 -6.04
CA ILE A 133 -21.32 -2.03 -6.73
C ILE A 133 -19.98 -1.99 -7.49
N VAL A 134 -19.70 -0.92 -8.24
CA VAL A 134 -18.43 -0.76 -8.97
C VAL A 134 -17.25 -0.76 -8.01
N GLN A 135 -17.35 -0.04 -6.87
CA GLN A 135 -16.29 -0.04 -5.85
C GLN A 135 -16.12 -1.41 -5.20
N ASN A 136 -17.21 -2.14 -4.95
CA ASN A 136 -17.16 -3.47 -4.36
C ASN A 136 -16.57 -4.49 -5.33
N LEU A 137 -17.01 -4.47 -6.61
CA LEU A 137 -16.46 -5.32 -7.67
C LEU A 137 -14.98 -5.00 -7.94
N SER A 138 -14.61 -3.72 -7.93
CA SER A 138 -13.20 -3.31 -8.05
C SER A 138 -12.38 -3.84 -6.88
N ARG A 139 -12.88 -3.75 -5.64
CA ARG A 139 -12.22 -4.34 -4.46
C ARG A 139 -12.12 -5.85 -4.57
N GLN A 140 -13.20 -6.54 -4.97
CA GLN A 140 -13.18 -7.98 -5.18
C GLN A 140 -12.26 -8.41 -6.33
N LEU A 141 -12.19 -7.65 -7.41
CA LEU A 141 -11.27 -7.90 -8.52
C LEU A 141 -9.82 -7.74 -8.06
N VAL A 142 -9.53 -6.66 -7.36
CA VAL A 142 -8.21 -6.43 -6.75
C VAL A 142 -7.87 -7.54 -5.73
N ALA A 143 -8.83 -7.93 -4.89
CA ALA A 143 -8.68 -9.04 -3.95
C ALA A 143 -8.42 -10.39 -4.67
N ARG A 144 -9.15 -10.66 -5.76
CA ARG A 144 -8.93 -11.85 -6.60
C ARG A 144 -7.58 -11.82 -7.34
N THR A 145 -7.21 -10.67 -7.90
CA THR A 145 -5.92 -10.49 -8.60
C THR A 145 -4.75 -10.60 -7.61
N ARG A 146 -4.99 -10.29 -6.32
CA ARG A 146 -4.02 -10.42 -5.23
C ARG A 146 -4.06 -11.77 -4.51
N GLY A 147 -4.94 -12.69 -4.89
CA GLY A 147 -5.11 -13.98 -4.20
C GLY A 147 -5.86 -13.89 -2.87
N GLU A 148 -6.56 -12.79 -2.61
CA GLU A 148 -7.29 -12.50 -1.35
C GLU A 148 -8.70 -13.14 -1.32
N ILE A 149 -8.83 -14.43 -1.61
CA ILE A 149 -10.05 -15.15 -1.26
C ILE A 149 -9.80 -15.88 0.05
N ALA A 150 -10.39 -15.32 1.08
CA ALA A 150 -10.21 -15.76 2.45
C ALA A 150 -10.93 -17.08 2.76
N GLU A 151 -10.19 -18.15 2.86
CA GLU A 151 -10.27 -19.02 4.02
C GLU A 151 -9.29 -18.47 5.05
N ARG A 152 -9.52 -18.65 6.37
CA ARG A 152 -8.50 -18.40 7.41
C ARG A 152 -7.30 -19.31 7.15
N ARG A 153 -6.52 -18.98 6.13
CA ARG A 153 -5.29 -19.70 5.83
C ARG A 153 -4.24 -19.25 6.82
N THR A 154 -3.78 -20.16 7.59
CA THR A 154 -2.55 -19.99 8.36
C THR A 154 -1.43 -19.64 7.40
N LEU A 155 -0.79 -18.48 7.58
CA LEU A 155 0.29 -18.04 6.71
C LEU A 155 1.58 -18.75 7.10
N THR A 156 2.20 -19.45 6.14
CA THR A 156 3.50 -20.10 6.32
C THR A 156 4.59 -19.29 5.63
N ILE A 157 5.59 -18.85 6.40
CA ILE A 157 6.66 -17.98 5.97
C ILE A 157 7.97 -18.75 6.01
N GLY A 158 8.61 -18.98 4.87
CA GLY A 158 9.95 -19.55 4.78
C GLY A 158 11.04 -18.49 4.90
N VAL A 159 12.09 -18.71 5.67
CA VAL A 159 13.28 -17.85 5.68
C VAL A 159 14.47 -18.68 5.22
N SER A 160 15.08 -18.30 4.10
CA SER A 160 16.15 -19.04 3.46
C SER A 160 17.24 -18.11 2.94
N GLY A 161 18.26 -18.65 2.28
CA GLY A 161 19.31 -17.88 1.62
C GLY A 161 20.49 -18.74 1.20
N ALA A 162 21.38 -18.17 0.39
CA ALA A 162 22.56 -18.87 -0.07
C ALA A 162 23.45 -19.35 1.09
N PRO A 163 24.22 -20.44 0.90
CA PRO A 163 25.15 -20.95 1.90
C PRO A 163 26.14 -19.87 2.36
N GLY A 164 26.42 -19.84 3.67
CA GLY A 164 27.37 -18.88 4.26
C GLY A 164 26.80 -17.49 4.58
N LEU A 165 25.60 -17.13 4.12
CA LEU A 165 24.97 -15.86 4.48
C LEU A 165 24.47 -15.88 5.94
N LYS A 166 24.84 -14.83 6.67
CA LYS A 166 24.42 -14.63 8.07
C LYS A 166 23.17 -13.77 8.12
N GLY A 167 22.29 -14.01 9.10
CA GLY A 167 21.12 -13.14 9.37
C GLY A 167 19.78 -13.85 9.34
N ARG A 168 19.67 -15.06 8.79
CA ARG A 168 18.40 -15.81 8.72
C ARG A 168 17.68 -15.91 10.08
N THR A 169 18.38 -16.40 11.11
CA THR A 169 17.82 -16.54 12.45
C THR A 169 17.41 -15.22 13.10
N LEU A 170 18.11 -14.10 12.74
CA LEU A 170 17.67 -12.76 13.16
C LEU A 170 16.34 -12.42 12.50
N ILE A 171 16.25 -12.61 11.19
CA ILE A 171 15.06 -12.27 10.39
C ILE A 171 13.88 -13.13 10.84
N SER A 172 14.02 -14.45 10.94
CA SER A 172 12.94 -15.36 11.34
C SER A 172 12.37 -15.01 12.72
N ASN A 173 13.24 -14.78 13.71
CA ASN A 173 12.79 -14.41 15.06
C ASN A 173 12.22 -12.99 15.12
N ALA A 174 12.81 -12.03 14.40
CA ALA A 174 12.29 -10.66 14.37
C ALA A 174 10.92 -10.58 13.68
N ILE A 175 10.75 -11.23 12.53
CA ILE A 175 9.46 -11.33 11.83
C ILE A 175 8.42 -11.98 12.76
N ALA A 176 8.74 -13.09 13.40
CA ALA A 176 7.81 -13.77 14.30
C ALA A 176 7.38 -12.86 15.46
N ALA A 177 8.32 -12.17 16.12
CA ALA A 177 8.00 -11.26 17.23
C ALA A 177 7.17 -10.05 16.78
N LEU A 178 7.48 -9.47 15.60
CA LEU A 178 6.75 -8.35 15.06
C LEU A 178 5.33 -8.75 14.63
N LEU A 179 5.20 -9.88 13.96
CA LEU A 179 3.90 -10.40 13.54
C LEU A 179 3.05 -10.80 14.75
N ALA A 180 3.60 -11.47 15.75
CA ALA A 180 2.87 -11.84 16.98
C ALA A 180 2.26 -10.62 17.67
N ARG A 181 3.03 -9.52 17.79
CA ARG A 181 2.53 -8.25 18.33
C ARG A 181 1.41 -7.64 17.50
N GLN A 182 1.54 -7.70 16.16
CA GLN A 182 0.56 -7.11 15.25
C GLN A 182 -0.74 -7.91 15.20
N VAL A 183 -0.67 -9.23 15.41
CA VAL A 183 -1.79 -10.18 15.32
C VAL A 183 -2.49 -10.36 16.64
N GLY A 184 -1.79 -10.12 17.75
CA GLY A 184 -2.25 -10.44 19.10
C GLY A 184 -2.31 -11.95 19.40
N HIS A 185 -1.66 -12.78 18.59
CA HIS A 185 -1.63 -14.23 18.72
C HIS A 185 -0.19 -14.75 18.67
N ALA A 186 0.03 -15.94 19.26
CA ALA A 186 1.33 -16.59 19.20
C ALA A 186 1.69 -17.04 17.78
N VAL A 187 2.95 -16.84 17.40
CA VAL A 187 3.53 -17.28 16.13
C VAL A 187 4.48 -18.44 16.39
N LEU A 188 4.32 -19.54 15.66
CA LEU A 188 5.22 -20.68 15.78
C LEU A 188 6.46 -20.46 14.89
N VAL A 189 7.65 -20.57 15.48
CA VAL A 189 8.92 -20.60 14.74
C VAL A 189 9.48 -22.01 14.73
N ILE A 190 9.53 -22.65 13.57
CA ILE A 190 10.18 -23.92 13.37
C ILE A 190 11.59 -23.67 12.84
N ALA A 191 12.59 -23.97 13.64
CA ALA A 191 13.97 -23.71 13.28
C ALA A 191 14.80 -24.99 13.28
N ALA A 192 15.53 -25.24 12.19
CA ALA A 192 16.58 -26.25 12.15
C ALA A 192 17.86 -25.64 12.75
N ALA A 193 18.24 -26.09 13.94
CA ALA A 193 19.43 -25.56 14.61
C ALA A 193 20.18 -26.63 15.38
N GLY A 194 21.50 -26.64 15.28
CA GLY A 194 22.38 -27.10 16.32
C GLY A 194 23.17 -28.37 16.10
N ARG A 195 23.78 -28.81 17.17
CA ARG A 195 24.64 -30.00 17.28
C ARG A 195 23.76 -31.11 17.88
N GLY A 196 23.44 -32.12 17.12
CA GLY A 196 22.63 -33.24 17.64
C GLY A 196 22.08 -34.12 16.53
N GLU A 197 20.97 -34.76 16.78
CA GLU A 197 20.23 -35.65 15.92
C GLU A 197 19.81 -35.02 14.59
N ASP A 198 19.71 -35.82 13.53
CA ASP A 198 19.30 -35.36 12.21
C ASP A 198 17.91 -34.71 12.29
N ALA A 199 17.77 -33.51 11.72
CA ALA A 199 16.53 -32.77 11.72
C ALA A 199 15.36 -33.53 11.06
N ALA A 200 15.66 -34.37 10.07
CA ALA A 200 14.69 -35.24 9.43
C ALA A 200 14.18 -36.31 10.42
N THR A 201 15.06 -36.91 11.19
CA THR A 201 14.70 -37.91 12.24
C THR A 201 13.93 -37.25 13.37
N ALA A 202 14.29 -36.05 13.77
CA ALA A 202 13.55 -35.26 14.76
C ALA A 202 12.14 -34.88 14.26
N LEU A 203 12.02 -34.58 12.99
CA LEU A 203 10.73 -34.31 12.35
C LEU A 203 9.83 -35.56 12.32
N ASP A 204 10.38 -36.71 11.88
CA ASP A 204 9.63 -37.96 11.83
C ASP A 204 9.15 -38.36 13.24
N ARG A 205 9.97 -38.19 14.26
CA ARG A 205 9.61 -38.47 15.67
C ARG A 205 8.50 -37.55 16.20
N LEU A 206 8.53 -36.24 15.82
CA LEU A 206 7.46 -35.31 16.19
C LEU A 206 6.13 -35.70 15.55
N LEU A 207 6.15 -36.15 14.30
CA LEU A 207 4.94 -36.62 13.60
C LEU A 207 4.38 -37.89 14.21
N GLU A 208 5.22 -38.80 14.74
CA GLU A 208 4.81 -40.00 15.45
C GLU A 208 4.16 -39.70 16.82
N GLN A 209 4.58 -38.60 17.48
CA GLN A 209 4.04 -38.19 18.80
C GLN A 209 2.68 -37.45 18.71
N GLY A 210 2.25 -37.03 17.52
CA GLY A 210 0.95 -36.40 17.27
C GLY A 210 0.76 -35.02 17.92
N ASP A 211 -0.49 -34.60 18.10
CA ASP A 211 -0.89 -33.25 18.56
C ASP A 211 -0.32 -32.88 19.96
N ASP A 212 0.02 -33.84 20.81
CA ASP A 212 0.54 -33.58 22.16
C ASP A 212 1.93 -32.92 22.13
N ALA A 213 2.77 -33.24 21.15
CA ALA A 213 4.12 -32.69 21.06
C ALA A 213 4.15 -31.18 20.78
N LEU A 214 3.25 -30.69 19.92
CA LEU A 214 3.07 -29.26 19.69
C LEU A 214 2.44 -28.55 20.89
N GLY A 215 1.54 -29.22 21.58
CA GLY A 215 0.88 -28.74 22.81
C GLY A 215 1.85 -28.50 23.97
N GLU A 216 2.88 -29.36 24.16
CA GLU A 216 3.93 -29.15 25.16
C GLU A 216 4.82 -27.94 24.86
N VAL A 217 5.19 -27.73 23.60
CA VAL A 217 5.98 -26.55 23.15
C VAL A 217 5.25 -25.24 23.45
N VAL A 218 3.92 -25.24 23.36
CA VAL A 218 3.06 -24.05 23.60
C VAL A 218 2.95 -23.75 25.10
N ARG A 219 2.93 -24.74 25.96
CA ARG A 219 2.74 -24.55 27.41
C ARG A 219 3.95 -23.92 28.11
N ASP A 220 5.14 -24.04 27.55
CA ASP A 220 6.40 -23.68 28.23
C ASP A 220 6.84 -22.20 27.98
N ARG A 221 6.15 -21.39 27.12
CA ARG A 221 6.61 -20.04 26.81
C ARG A 221 5.48 -19.02 26.64
N GLY A 222 5.48 -18.05 27.54
CA GLY A 222 4.48 -16.98 27.58
C GLY A 222 4.33 -16.18 26.29
N ALA A 223 3.13 -15.97 25.99
CA ALA A 223 2.36 -14.96 25.28
C ALA A 223 2.71 -14.53 23.84
N GLU A 224 3.97 -14.45 23.37
CA GLU A 224 4.22 -13.76 22.09
C GLU A 224 4.75 -14.67 20.95
N SER A 225 5.60 -15.65 21.21
CA SER A 225 6.06 -16.60 20.18
C SER A 225 6.43 -17.95 20.79
N ALA A 226 5.88 -19.02 20.23
CA ALA A 226 6.31 -20.39 20.52
C ALA A 226 7.46 -20.76 19.57
N ARG A 227 8.48 -21.45 20.06
CA ARG A 227 9.59 -21.91 19.21
C ARG A 227 9.75 -23.41 19.30
N LEU A 228 9.60 -24.08 18.18
CA LEU A 228 10.00 -25.46 18.00
C LEU A 228 11.39 -25.50 17.38
N THR A 229 12.36 -26.06 18.07
CA THR A 229 13.70 -26.23 17.52
C THR A 229 13.89 -27.69 17.13
N LEU A 230 13.99 -27.94 15.82
CA LEU A 230 14.39 -29.24 15.31
C LEU A 230 15.91 -29.34 15.46
N ALA A 231 16.39 -30.32 16.22
CA ALA A 231 17.81 -30.56 16.37
C ALA A 231 18.38 -31.08 15.03
N ALA A 232 19.19 -30.27 14.34
CA ALA A 232 19.85 -30.65 13.11
C ALA A 232 21.32 -30.97 13.41
N ALA A 233 21.69 -32.22 13.37
CA ALA A 233 23.06 -32.61 13.06
C ALA A 233 23.20 -32.65 11.56
N ARG A 234 24.28 -32.05 11.03
CA ARG A 234 24.72 -32.06 9.62
C ARG A 234 23.95 -33.10 8.76
N ALA A 235 22.68 -32.79 8.42
CA ALA A 235 21.84 -33.67 7.65
C ALA A 235 22.44 -33.80 6.25
N LYS A 236 22.94 -34.96 5.92
CA LYS A 236 23.29 -35.34 4.55
C LYS A 236 22.03 -35.55 3.70
N ARG A 237 20.83 -35.57 4.31
CA ARG A 237 19.53 -35.70 3.65
C ARG A 237 18.70 -34.43 3.91
N GLY A 238 18.15 -33.85 2.87
CA GLY A 238 17.19 -32.75 2.98
C GLY A 238 15.87 -33.20 3.63
N PHE A 239 15.04 -32.24 4.03
CA PHE A 239 13.70 -32.51 4.56
C PHE A 239 12.82 -33.23 3.54
N SER A 240 12.04 -34.22 3.99
CA SER A 240 10.98 -34.81 3.17
C SER A 240 9.85 -33.77 3.00
N PRO A 241 9.42 -33.45 1.74
CA PRO A 241 8.31 -32.54 1.53
C PRO A 241 7.04 -32.97 2.25
N ALA A 242 6.73 -34.29 2.20
CA ALA A 242 5.53 -34.86 2.82
C ALA A 242 5.54 -34.72 4.37
N ALA A 243 6.68 -34.99 5.01
CA ALA A 243 6.81 -34.86 6.46
C ALA A 243 6.73 -33.40 6.90
N LEU A 244 7.33 -32.47 6.13
CA LEU A 244 7.26 -31.04 6.41
C LEU A 244 5.83 -30.49 6.22
N MET A 245 5.13 -30.94 5.19
CA MET A 245 3.71 -30.58 4.97
C MET A 245 2.83 -31.05 6.12
N ALA A 246 3.00 -32.30 6.59
CA ALA A 246 2.22 -32.84 7.70
C ALA A 246 2.46 -32.02 9.00
N LEU A 247 3.73 -31.65 9.29
CA LEU A 247 4.03 -30.78 10.44
C LEU A 247 3.39 -29.39 10.31
N ILE A 248 3.43 -28.80 9.12
CA ILE A 248 2.82 -27.49 8.85
C ILE A 248 1.31 -27.58 9.03
N ASP A 249 0.66 -28.64 8.57
CA ASP A 249 -0.78 -28.82 8.71
C ASP A 249 -1.20 -28.97 10.17
N GLN A 250 -0.42 -29.72 10.98
CA GLN A 250 -0.63 -29.77 12.42
C GLN A 250 -0.41 -28.39 13.09
N ALA A 251 0.65 -27.68 12.69
CA ALA A 251 0.94 -26.35 13.22
C ALA A 251 -0.16 -25.35 12.86
N ARG A 252 -0.71 -25.43 11.65
CA ARG A 252 -1.80 -24.58 11.15
C ARG A 252 -3.10 -24.73 11.95
N ALA A 253 -3.34 -25.88 12.54
CA ALA A 253 -4.49 -26.10 13.39
C ALA A 253 -4.43 -25.29 14.70
N GLN A 254 -3.24 -24.92 15.17
CA GLN A 254 -3.02 -24.29 16.48
C GLN A 254 -2.50 -22.83 16.36
N PHE A 255 -1.78 -22.51 15.28
CA PHE A 255 -1.13 -21.21 15.09
C PHE A 255 -1.60 -20.53 13.80
N PRO A 256 -2.00 -19.24 13.86
CA PRO A 256 -2.38 -18.49 12.67
C PRO A 256 -1.18 -18.16 11.76
N LEU A 257 0.04 -18.23 12.30
CA LEU A 257 1.27 -17.94 11.59
C LEU A 257 2.37 -18.93 11.96
N VAL A 258 3.07 -19.45 10.93
CA VAL A 258 4.19 -20.37 11.06
C VAL A 258 5.40 -19.80 10.32
N VAL A 259 6.54 -19.65 10.99
CA VAL A 259 7.80 -19.20 10.39
C VAL A 259 8.79 -20.36 10.36
N LEU A 260 9.30 -20.69 9.17
CA LEU A 260 10.25 -21.76 8.93
C LEU A 260 11.66 -21.22 8.72
N ASP A 261 12.61 -21.52 9.60
CA ASP A 261 14.06 -21.29 9.43
C ASP A 261 14.77 -22.64 9.26
N LEU A 262 14.66 -23.21 8.07
CA LEU A 262 15.19 -24.55 7.76
C LEU A 262 16.66 -24.53 7.29
N GLY A 263 17.32 -23.40 7.39
CA GLY A 263 18.73 -23.27 7.02
C GLY A 263 18.96 -22.68 5.63
N SER A 264 20.06 -23.06 4.98
CA SER A 264 20.40 -22.58 3.63
C SER A 264 19.70 -23.39 2.53
N HIS A 265 19.85 -22.94 1.27
CA HIS A 265 19.35 -23.64 0.09
C HIS A 265 19.88 -25.08 -0.05
N GLU A 266 20.97 -25.42 0.61
CA GLU A 266 21.49 -26.80 0.66
C GLU A 266 20.60 -27.74 1.48
N HIS A 267 19.91 -27.21 2.51
CA HIS A 267 19.07 -27.98 3.41
C HIS A 267 17.59 -27.86 3.05
N ALA A 268 17.18 -26.66 2.62
CA ALA A 268 15.83 -26.35 2.17
C ALA A 268 15.91 -25.69 0.79
N PRO A 269 15.90 -26.47 -0.29
CA PRO A 269 15.98 -25.93 -1.64
C PRO A 269 14.77 -25.05 -1.98
N PRO A 270 14.92 -24.07 -2.88
CA PRO A 270 13.84 -23.15 -3.28
C PRO A 270 12.55 -23.85 -3.65
N ARG A 271 12.62 -24.95 -4.41
CA ARG A 271 11.45 -25.72 -4.81
C ARG A 271 10.64 -26.26 -3.61
N LEU A 272 11.30 -26.79 -2.59
CA LEU A 272 10.65 -27.28 -1.38
C LEU A 272 9.92 -26.13 -0.66
N LEU A 273 10.59 -24.99 -0.50
CA LEU A 273 9.97 -23.83 0.16
C LEU A 273 8.82 -23.27 -0.66
N GLY A 274 8.92 -23.29 -2.00
CA GLY A 274 7.85 -22.89 -2.89
C GLY A 274 6.61 -23.79 -2.81
N GLU A 275 6.77 -25.08 -2.51
CA GLU A 275 5.67 -26.02 -2.34
C GLU A 275 4.97 -25.88 -0.97
N VAL A 276 5.70 -25.47 0.09
CA VAL A 276 5.18 -25.48 1.48
C VAL A 276 4.91 -24.10 2.08
N CYS A 277 5.45 -23.02 1.50
CA CYS A 277 5.34 -21.66 2.03
C CYS A 277 4.47 -20.77 1.15
N ASP A 278 3.67 -19.93 1.77
CA ASP A 278 2.90 -18.88 1.10
C ASP A 278 3.81 -17.69 0.74
N VAL A 279 4.77 -17.38 1.63
CA VAL A 279 5.77 -16.34 1.44
C VAL A 279 7.15 -16.87 1.77
N VAL A 280 8.15 -16.55 0.95
CA VAL A 280 9.56 -16.86 1.23
C VAL A 280 10.35 -15.55 1.37
N VAL A 281 11.06 -15.41 2.48
CA VAL A 281 12.05 -14.35 2.71
C VAL A 281 13.43 -14.90 2.38
N GLU A 282 13.98 -14.46 1.26
CA GLU A 282 15.25 -14.93 0.74
C GLU A 282 16.38 -13.95 1.06
N LEU A 283 17.41 -14.41 1.80
CA LEU A 283 18.65 -13.65 1.94
C LEU A 283 19.52 -13.82 0.71
N ILE A 284 19.89 -12.70 0.11
CA ILE A 284 20.82 -12.63 -1.03
C ILE A 284 22.07 -11.80 -0.66
N ALA A 285 23.18 -12.08 -1.33
CA ALA A 285 24.42 -11.34 -1.10
C ALA A 285 24.47 -10.02 -1.87
N GLN A 286 23.93 -10.02 -3.08
CA GLN A 286 23.86 -8.87 -3.99
C GLN A 286 22.52 -8.88 -4.72
N ALA A 287 22.08 -7.74 -5.23
CA ALA A 287 20.81 -7.66 -5.94
C ALA A 287 20.79 -8.49 -7.25
N ASP A 288 21.93 -8.63 -7.89
CA ASP A 288 22.06 -9.43 -9.12
C ASP A 288 21.95 -10.95 -8.87
N ASP A 289 22.08 -11.41 -7.63
CA ASP A 289 21.81 -12.81 -7.25
C ASP A 289 20.32 -13.18 -7.33
N ALA A 290 19.48 -12.26 -7.77
CA ALA A 290 18.01 -12.36 -7.80
C ALA A 290 17.44 -13.33 -8.84
N ARG A 291 18.24 -14.22 -9.44
CA ARG A 291 17.75 -15.34 -10.27
C ARG A 291 17.49 -16.57 -9.43
N ALA A 292 16.57 -16.49 -8.48
CA ALA A 292 16.02 -17.68 -7.87
C ALA A 292 14.89 -18.24 -8.73
N ASP A 293 15.25 -18.83 -9.86
CA ASP A 293 14.37 -19.75 -10.58
C ASP A 293 14.20 -21.01 -9.70
N GLY A 294 13.05 -21.23 -9.14
CA GLY A 294 12.81 -22.44 -8.38
C GLY A 294 11.71 -22.39 -7.32
N TYR A 295 11.23 -21.21 -6.97
CA TYR A 295 10.03 -21.07 -6.15
C TYR A 295 8.81 -21.08 -7.08
N GLY A 296 7.85 -21.91 -7.07
CA GLY A 296 6.69 -21.94 -7.97
C GLY A 296 6.02 -20.56 -8.18
N GLU A 297 5.26 -20.38 -9.24
CA GLU A 297 4.60 -19.12 -9.62
C GLU A 297 3.64 -18.56 -8.56
N SER A 298 3.14 -19.41 -7.67
CA SER A 298 2.19 -19.03 -6.60
C SER A 298 2.85 -18.53 -5.32
N THR A 299 4.18 -18.65 -5.18
CA THR A 299 4.88 -18.28 -3.95
C THR A 299 5.42 -16.86 -4.03
N ARG A 300 5.02 -16.00 -3.08
CA ARG A 300 5.57 -14.64 -2.98
C ARG A 300 6.98 -14.67 -2.39
N VAL A 301 7.97 -14.22 -3.13
CA VAL A 301 9.38 -14.16 -2.67
C VAL A 301 9.76 -12.72 -2.35
N LEU A 302 10.19 -12.47 -1.10
CA LEU A 302 10.69 -11.17 -0.64
C LEU A 302 12.20 -11.27 -0.40
N ARG A 303 12.99 -10.44 -1.08
CA ARG A 303 14.44 -10.51 -1.03
C ARG A 303 15.03 -9.53 -0.03
N VAL A 304 15.97 -10.00 0.77
CA VAL A 304 16.68 -9.20 1.79
C VAL A 304 18.16 -9.25 1.53
N VAL A 305 18.78 -8.09 1.36
CA VAL A 305 20.25 -7.94 1.32
C VAL A 305 20.76 -7.55 2.69
N ASN A 306 21.66 -8.35 3.24
CA ASN A 306 22.30 -8.02 4.50
C ASN A 306 23.56 -7.17 4.27
N LEU A 307 23.50 -5.87 4.59
CA LEU A 307 24.58 -4.91 4.41
C LEU A 307 25.71 -5.04 5.44
N HIS A 308 25.70 -6.05 6.30
CA HIS A 308 26.76 -6.32 7.27
C HIS A 308 28.15 -6.51 6.62
N ASN A 309 28.19 -6.85 5.33
CA ASN A 309 29.41 -6.89 4.54
C ASN A 309 29.57 -5.59 3.74
N ARG A 310 30.50 -4.72 4.14
CA ARG A 310 30.88 -3.45 3.49
C ARG A 310 31.29 -3.54 2.00
N ARG A 311 31.09 -4.65 1.33
CA ARG A 311 31.42 -4.88 -0.09
C ARG A 311 30.20 -4.89 -1.02
N SER A 312 29.00 -4.66 -0.52
CA SER A 312 27.81 -4.53 -1.37
C SER A 312 27.93 -3.25 -2.18
N ARG A 313 27.99 -3.36 -3.49
CA ARG A 313 27.93 -2.20 -4.39
C ARG A 313 26.49 -1.71 -4.52
N PRO A 314 26.28 -0.40 -4.70
CA PRO A 314 24.97 0.15 -4.94
C PRO A 314 24.36 -0.41 -6.24
N PHE A 315 23.09 -0.65 -6.25
CA PHE A 315 22.35 -1.13 -7.40
C PHE A 315 21.05 -0.33 -7.54
N ALA A 316 20.57 -0.22 -8.78
CA ALA A 316 19.35 0.49 -9.08
C ALA A 316 18.15 -0.18 -8.40
N VAL A 317 17.51 0.51 -7.47
CA VAL A 317 16.29 0.08 -6.82
C VAL A 317 15.12 0.46 -7.73
N ASN A 318 14.83 -0.37 -8.73
CA ASN A 318 13.68 -0.16 -9.61
C ASN A 318 12.34 -0.63 -9.02
N ARG A 319 12.40 -1.32 -7.88
CA ARG A 319 11.23 -1.80 -7.10
C ARG A 319 11.58 -1.70 -5.62
N CYS A 320 10.59 -1.83 -4.73
CA CYS A 320 10.79 -1.82 -3.27
C CYS A 320 11.58 -3.00 -2.72
N GLU A 321 12.02 -3.87 -3.57
CA GLU A 321 12.93 -4.98 -3.30
C GLU A 321 14.28 -4.73 -3.97
N PRO A 322 15.36 -5.23 -3.37
CA PRO A 322 15.40 -5.97 -2.11
C PRO A 322 15.31 -5.08 -0.87
N PHE A 323 14.90 -5.69 0.25
CA PHE A 323 14.95 -5.05 1.56
C PHE A 323 16.41 -4.95 2.05
N LEU A 324 16.88 -3.75 2.35
CA LEU A 324 18.26 -3.52 2.78
C LEU A 324 18.35 -3.61 4.31
N LEU A 325 18.84 -4.74 4.84
CA LEU A 325 19.05 -4.91 6.27
C LEU A 325 20.38 -4.25 6.68
N ARG A 326 20.31 -3.12 7.36
CA ARG A 326 21.48 -2.36 7.82
C ARG A 326 22.16 -3.05 8.99
N ASP A 327 23.49 -2.89 9.10
CA ASP A 327 24.23 -3.38 10.26
C ASP A 327 23.84 -2.59 11.52
N ASP A 328 23.47 -3.32 12.56
CA ASP A 328 23.14 -2.75 13.85
C ASP A 328 24.14 -3.27 14.91
N PRO A 329 25.11 -2.43 15.34
CA PRO A 329 26.12 -2.81 16.31
C PRO A 329 25.57 -3.30 17.64
N ALA A 330 24.38 -2.80 18.06
CA ALA A 330 23.73 -3.20 19.31
C ALA A 330 23.36 -4.70 19.29
N LEU A 331 22.99 -5.23 18.12
CA LEU A 331 22.59 -6.64 17.99
C LEU A 331 23.75 -7.63 18.16
N ARG A 332 25.00 -7.17 18.04
CA ARG A 332 26.17 -8.07 18.07
C ARG A 332 26.36 -8.77 19.41
N ARG A 333 25.95 -8.12 20.49
CA ARG A 333 26.14 -8.59 21.88
C ARG A 333 24.91 -9.34 22.43
N LEU A 334 23.81 -9.38 21.69
CA LEU A 334 22.55 -9.96 22.11
C LEU A 334 22.38 -11.38 21.60
N GLY A 335 21.72 -12.23 22.39
CA GLY A 335 21.25 -13.55 21.96
C GLY A 335 20.07 -13.44 20.95
N PRO A 336 19.73 -14.54 20.27
CA PRO A 336 18.72 -14.50 19.20
C PRO A 336 17.36 -13.90 19.61
N LEU A 337 16.83 -14.28 20.74
CA LEU A 337 15.54 -13.75 21.26
C LEU A 337 15.66 -12.31 21.74
N GLN A 338 16.78 -11.94 22.37
CA GLN A 338 17.05 -10.56 22.78
C GLN A 338 17.19 -9.63 21.58
N ARG A 339 17.73 -10.11 20.46
CA ARG A 339 17.80 -9.36 19.17
C ARG A 339 16.39 -9.10 18.65
N ALA A 340 15.50 -10.09 18.67
CA ALA A 340 14.13 -9.91 18.22
C ALA A 340 13.38 -8.91 19.11
N ALA A 341 13.54 -8.99 20.43
CA ALA A 341 12.98 -8.02 21.37
C ALA A 341 13.56 -6.61 21.12
N HIS A 342 14.86 -6.48 20.91
CA HIS A 342 15.48 -5.19 20.60
C HIS A 342 14.89 -4.56 19.33
N ILE A 343 14.75 -5.33 18.25
CA ILE A 343 14.12 -4.84 17.00
C ILE A 343 12.68 -4.40 17.24
N ARG A 344 11.90 -5.16 18.00
CA ARG A 344 10.52 -4.84 18.35
C ARG A 344 10.40 -3.57 19.17
N ASP A 345 11.25 -3.39 20.17
CA ASP A 345 11.13 -2.36 21.20
C ASP A 345 11.94 -1.09 20.87
N GLN A 346 12.86 -1.16 19.92
CA GLN A 346 13.70 -0.05 19.45
C GLN A 346 13.49 0.20 17.93
N PRO A 347 12.35 0.74 17.51
CA PRO A 347 11.99 0.89 16.09
C PRO A 347 12.91 1.83 15.31
N ARG A 348 13.73 2.64 16.01
CA ARG A 348 14.71 3.54 15.40
C ARG A 348 16.12 2.94 15.31
N SER A 349 16.35 1.72 15.77
CA SER A 349 17.64 1.04 15.58
C SER A 349 17.90 0.76 14.08
N PRO A 350 19.17 0.71 13.63
CA PRO A 350 19.48 0.65 12.19
C PRO A 350 18.81 -0.50 11.42
N ALA A 351 18.61 -1.65 12.07
CA ALA A 351 17.99 -2.82 11.43
C ALA A 351 16.45 -2.85 11.53
N ALA A 352 15.87 -2.12 12.49
CA ALA A 352 14.44 -2.22 12.81
C ALA A 352 13.50 -1.71 11.68
N PRO A 353 13.72 -0.54 11.04
CA PRO A 353 12.80 -0.06 10.02
C PRO A 353 12.59 -1.06 8.88
N THR A 354 13.67 -1.69 8.40
CA THR A 354 13.59 -2.71 7.36
C THR A 354 12.78 -3.95 7.80
N LEU A 355 12.99 -4.44 9.01
CA LEU A 355 12.29 -5.63 9.52
C LEU A 355 10.84 -5.34 9.85
N HIS A 356 10.52 -4.15 10.35
CA HIS A 356 9.14 -3.69 10.54
C HIS A 356 8.39 -3.57 9.21
N ARG A 357 9.01 -2.98 8.18
CA ARG A 357 8.46 -2.90 6.84
C ARG A 357 8.25 -4.30 6.25
N LEU A 358 9.25 -5.18 6.37
CA LEU A 358 9.16 -6.56 5.89
C LEU A 358 7.97 -7.30 6.52
N ALA A 359 7.79 -7.17 7.84
CA ALA A 359 6.66 -7.78 8.54
C ALA A 359 5.31 -7.22 8.04
N ARG A 360 5.19 -5.92 7.79
CA ARG A 360 3.97 -5.33 7.22
C ARG A 360 3.74 -5.78 5.77
N THR A 361 4.79 -5.85 4.95
CA THR A 361 4.69 -6.34 3.57
C THR A 361 4.26 -7.81 3.52
N ILE A 362 4.75 -8.65 4.44
CA ILE A 362 4.30 -10.04 4.57
C ILE A 362 2.79 -10.09 4.86
N ARG A 363 2.29 -9.19 5.72
CA ARG A 363 0.86 -9.08 6.05
C ARG A 363 -0.01 -8.48 4.95
N GLY A 364 0.54 -7.91 3.89
CA GLY A 364 -0.23 -7.09 2.96
C GLY A 364 -0.73 -5.78 3.58
N ALA A 365 0.03 -5.19 4.48
CA ALA A 365 -0.29 -3.98 5.23
C ALA A 365 0.81 -2.91 5.14
N SER A 366 1.61 -2.92 4.08
CA SER A 366 2.60 -1.88 3.81
C SER A 366 1.89 -0.56 3.47
N VAL A 367 2.30 0.52 4.14
CA VAL A 367 1.69 1.85 3.99
C VAL A 367 2.58 2.76 3.17
N GLY A 368 2.04 3.29 2.11
CA GLY A 368 2.73 4.24 1.27
C GLY A 368 2.07 5.61 1.24
N ILE A 369 2.86 6.66 0.96
CA ILE A 369 2.38 8.02 0.82
C ILE A 369 2.79 8.60 -0.54
N ALA A 370 1.83 9.16 -1.26
CA ALA A 370 2.01 9.87 -2.52
C ALA A 370 1.84 11.37 -2.29
N LEU A 371 2.90 12.14 -2.52
CA LEU A 371 2.97 13.58 -2.28
C LEU A 371 2.84 14.35 -3.61
N ALA A 372 1.79 15.14 -3.73
CA ALA A 372 1.50 15.91 -4.92
C ALA A 372 2.56 16.98 -5.24
N GLY A 373 2.65 17.37 -6.52
CA GLY A 373 3.31 18.58 -6.93
C GLY A 373 2.56 19.82 -6.42
N GLY A 374 3.22 21.01 -6.46
CA GLY A 374 2.53 22.24 -6.05
C GLY A 374 3.44 23.39 -5.69
N ALA A 375 4.69 23.41 -6.11
CA ALA A 375 5.63 24.50 -5.80
C ALA A 375 5.60 24.85 -4.30
N ALA A 376 5.40 26.12 -3.89
CA ALA A 376 5.38 26.49 -2.46
C ALA A 376 4.28 25.77 -1.67
N PHE A 377 3.14 25.45 -2.28
CA PHE A 377 2.05 24.72 -1.60
C PHE A 377 2.51 23.37 -1.04
N GLY A 378 3.44 22.69 -1.73
CA GLY A 378 3.98 21.40 -1.31
C GLY A 378 4.81 21.46 -0.02
N ILE A 379 5.13 22.64 0.52
CA ILE A 379 5.72 22.77 1.87
C ILE A 379 4.75 22.26 2.94
N SER A 380 3.45 22.31 2.70
CA SER A 380 2.44 21.78 3.63
C SER A 380 2.52 20.27 3.83
N HIS A 381 3.13 19.51 2.92
CA HIS A 381 3.41 18.09 3.09
C HIS A 381 4.21 17.81 4.38
N VAL A 382 5.08 18.75 4.79
CA VAL A 382 5.87 18.61 6.03
C VAL A 382 4.96 18.51 7.24
N GLY A 383 3.94 19.38 7.34
CA GLY A 383 2.95 19.33 8.42
C GLY A 383 2.13 18.04 8.42
N VAL A 384 1.76 17.54 7.22
CA VAL A 384 1.08 16.24 7.07
C VAL A 384 1.97 15.10 7.59
N LEU A 385 3.24 15.07 7.20
CA LEU A 385 4.20 14.06 7.66
C LEU A 385 4.42 14.12 9.19
N GLN A 386 4.42 15.32 9.81
CA GLN A 386 4.53 15.46 11.27
C GLN A 386 3.36 14.77 11.97
N VAL A 387 2.14 15.07 11.58
CA VAL A 387 0.95 14.49 12.21
C VAL A 387 0.87 12.98 12.01
N LEU A 388 1.22 12.49 10.82
CA LEU A 388 1.23 11.04 10.57
C LEU A 388 2.31 10.33 11.40
N GLU A 389 3.51 10.91 11.53
CA GLU A 389 4.60 10.36 12.34
C GLU A 389 4.24 10.37 13.83
N GLU A 390 3.72 11.49 14.36
CA GLU A 390 3.29 11.63 15.75
C GLU A 390 2.07 10.74 16.07
N GLY A 391 1.17 10.57 15.09
CA GLY A 391 0.02 9.68 15.17
C GLY A 391 0.35 8.21 15.05
N GLY A 392 1.64 7.85 14.89
CA GLY A 392 2.11 6.46 14.80
C GLY A 392 1.75 5.75 13.49
N VAL A 393 1.42 6.50 12.43
CA VAL A 393 1.17 5.93 11.09
C VAL A 393 2.50 5.45 10.50
N PRO A 394 2.65 4.14 10.24
CA PRO A 394 3.90 3.60 9.72
C PRO A 394 4.00 3.87 8.21
N LEU A 395 4.84 4.80 7.80
CA LEU A 395 5.12 5.02 6.37
C LEU A 395 6.26 4.11 5.92
N ASP A 396 5.98 3.24 4.95
CA ASP A 396 6.93 2.25 4.41
C ASP A 396 7.51 2.64 3.05
N LEU A 397 6.77 3.43 2.29
CA LEU A 397 7.05 3.77 0.90
C LEU A 397 6.67 5.22 0.65
N VAL A 398 7.45 5.92 -0.15
CA VAL A 398 7.20 7.31 -0.48
C VAL A 398 7.30 7.51 -1.99
N THR A 399 6.33 8.22 -2.57
CA THR A 399 6.43 8.76 -3.92
C THR A 399 6.13 10.25 -3.91
N GLY A 400 6.60 10.96 -4.90
CA GLY A 400 6.27 12.37 -4.97
C GLY A 400 6.57 12.99 -6.33
N THR A 401 5.84 14.03 -6.63
CA THR A 401 5.96 14.82 -7.85
C THR A 401 6.41 16.24 -7.50
N SER A 402 7.36 16.81 -8.24
CA SER A 402 7.80 18.20 -8.07
C SER A 402 8.20 18.51 -6.60
N MET A 403 7.53 19.45 -5.94
CA MET A 403 7.79 19.75 -4.52
C MET A 403 7.51 18.53 -3.62
N GLY A 404 6.51 17.71 -3.96
CA GLY A 404 6.27 16.44 -3.25
C GLY A 404 7.46 15.49 -3.35
N SER A 405 8.19 15.49 -4.49
CA SER A 405 9.42 14.70 -4.63
C SER A 405 10.56 15.23 -3.75
N ILE A 406 10.63 16.56 -3.55
CA ILE A 406 11.64 17.17 -2.68
C ILE A 406 11.36 16.85 -1.21
N MET A 407 10.13 17.09 -0.75
CA MET A 407 9.75 16.82 0.65
C MET A 407 9.77 15.32 0.96
N GLY A 408 9.25 14.50 0.04
CA GLY A 408 9.27 13.04 0.17
C GLY A 408 10.67 12.44 0.14
N GLY A 409 11.53 12.94 -0.78
CA GLY A 409 12.93 12.51 -0.85
C GLY A 409 13.72 12.87 0.42
N LEU A 410 13.51 14.07 0.97
CA LEU A 410 14.10 14.47 2.25
C LEU A 410 13.62 13.57 3.39
N TYR A 411 12.32 13.33 3.51
CA TYR A 411 11.78 12.43 4.51
C TYR A 411 12.32 11.00 4.37
N ALA A 412 12.45 10.53 3.13
CA ALA A 412 12.98 9.20 2.84
C ALA A 412 14.46 9.02 3.24
N THR A 413 15.24 10.10 3.46
CA THR A 413 16.59 9.99 4.04
C THR A 413 16.57 9.48 5.48
N GLY A 414 15.42 9.52 6.16
CA GLY A 414 15.24 9.08 7.54
C GLY A 414 15.32 10.19 8.58
N ILE A 415 15.33 11.47 8.15
CA ILE A 415 15.15 12.58 9.09
C ILE A 415 13.70 12.59 9.60
N SER A 416 13.49 13.01 10.84
CA SER A 416 12.15 13.17 11.38
C SER A 416 11.38 14.29 10.68
N ALA A 417 10.06 14.21 10.65
CA ALA A 417 9.24 15.27 10.06
C ALA A 417 9.44 16.62 10.78
N SER A 418 9.73 16.60 12.08
CA SER A 418 10.06 17.82 12.85
C SER A 418 11.40 18.43 12.43
N GLU A 419 12.44 17.62 12.18
CA GLU A 419 13.72 18.09 11.64
C GLU A 419 13.55 18.63 10.23
N LEU A 420 12.74 17.95 9.39
CA LEU A 420 12.38 18.42 8.04
C LEU A 420 11.71 19.80 8.11
N ALA A 421 10.79 20.02 9.06
CA ALA A 421 10.15 21.32 9.26
C ALA A 421 11.19 22.41 9.62
N ALA A 422 12.07 22.12 10.56
CA ALA A 422 13.10 23.07 10.99
C ALA A 422 14.05 23.48 9.84
N VAL A 423 14.49 22.49 9.03
CA VAL A 423 15.35 22.74 7.88
C VAL A 423 14.60 23.54 6.81
N THR A 424 13.35 23.17 6.51
CA THR A 424 12.51 23.84 5.51
C THR A 424 12.30 25.32 5.89
N VAL A 425 11.90 25.62 7.13
CA VAL A 425 11.70 27.00 7.59
C VAL A 425 13.00 27.81 7.52
N ARG A 426 14.13 27.22 7.94
CA ARG A 426 15.44 27.89 7.90
C ARG A 426 15.86 28.31 6.50
N LEU A 427 15.53 27.51 5.49
CA LEU A 427 15.92 27.74 4.09
C LEU A 427 14.87 28.50 3.28
N ALA A 428 13.62 28.51 3.71
CA ALA A 428 12.50 29.18 3.03
C ALA A 428 12.50 30.71 3.23
N THR A 429 13.66 31.36 3.19
CA THR A 429 13.74 32.82 3.31
C THR A 429 13.57 33.47 1.93
N ARG A 430 12.99 34.68 1.88
CA ARG A 430 12.86 35.45 0.62
C ARG A 430 14.17 35.56 -0.16
N ARG A 431 15.30 35.79 0.55
CA ARG A 431 16.61 35.93 -0.08
C ARG A 431 17.08 34.63 -0.73
N LYS A 432 16.88 33.47 -0.08
CA LYS A 432 17.26 32.17 -0.63
C LYS A 432 16.31 31.73 -1.74
N THR A 433 15.02 31.99 -1.60
CA THR A 433 14.05 31.74 -2.68
C THR A 433 14.43 32.50 -3.94
N LEU A 434 14.71 33.80 -3.85
CA LEU A 434 15.16 34.59 -4.98
C LEU A 434 16.52 34.12 -5.55
N SER A 435 17.41 33.61 -4.72
CA SER A 435 18.69 33.07 -5.18
C SER A 435 18.58 31.72 -5.89
N ALA A 436 17.47 31.01 -5.73
CA ALA A 436 17.21 29.75 -6.46
C ALA A 436 16.97 29.98 -7.96
N PHE A 437 16.61 31.21 -8.32
CA PHE A 437 16.35 31.61 -9.70
C PHE A 437 17.65 32.06 -10.39
N ASP A 438 18.33 31.12 -11.06
CA ASP A 438 19.51 31.41 -11.90
C ASP A 438 19.10 31.65 -13.36
N LEU A 439 19.10 32.92 -13.78
CA LEU A 439 18.79 33.30 -15.13
C LEU A 439 19.83 32.80 -16.14
N THR A 440 19.38 32.10 -17.18
CA THR A 440 20.23 31.72 -18.31
C THR A 440 19.66 32.28 -19.60
N MET A 441 20.50 33.03 -20.34
CA MET A 441 20.15 33.59 -21.65
C MET A 441 20.33 32.57 -22.80
N ALA A 442 20.93 31.41 -22.54
CA ALA A 442 21.46 30.52 -23.60
C ALA A 442 20.73 29.16 -23.72
N ARG A 443 19.69 28.87 -22.92
CA ARG A 443 19.03 27.58 -22.96
C ARG A 443 17.49 27.72 -22.94
N PRO A 444 16.75 26.77 -23.53
CA PRO A 444 15.29 26.77 -23.44
C PRO A 444 14.87 26.60 -21.96
N GLY A 445 14.26 27.62 -21.38
CA GLY A 445 13.88 27.78 -20.00
C GLY A 445 14.52 29.04 -19.39
N LEU A 446 13.79 29.73 -18.49
CA LEU A 446 14.26 30.94 -17.83
C LEU A 446 15.38 30.71 -16.85
N LEU A 447 15.43 29.51 -16.24
CA LEU A 447 16.32 29.13 -15.13
C LEU A 447 17.06 27.81 -15.44
N ALA A 448 18.41 27.82 -15.27
CA ALA A 448 19.21 26.61 -15.51
C ALA A 448 18.95 25.48 -14.50
N GLY A 449 18.55 25.82 -13.29
CA GLY A 449 18.30 24.88 -12.19
C GLY A 449 19.54 24.32 -11.50
N ASN A 450 20.74 24.78 -11.81
CA ASN A 450 21.96 24.35 -11.11
C ASN A 450 21.97 24.83 -9.65
N ARG A 451 21.46 26.03 -9.40
CA ARG A 451 21.30 26.55 -8.02
C ARG A 451 20.25 25.78 -7.23
N LEU A 452 19.21 25.26 -7.90
CA LEU A 452 18.25 24.39 -7.25
C LEU A 452 18.92 23.12 -6.72
N ILE A 453 19.79 22.48 -7.50
CA ILE A 453 20.56 21.32 -7.02
C ILE A 453 21.42 21.67 -5.79
N ALA A 454 22.08 22.85 -5.80
CA ALA A 454 22.84 23.29 -4.64
C ALA A 454 21.97 23.49 -3.38
N ILE A 455 20.79 24.07 -3.53
CA ILE A 455 19.80 24.23 -2.44
C ILE A 455 19.29 22.86 -1.98
N LEU A 456 18.99 21.94 -2.89
CA LEU A 456 18.56 20.59 -2.53
C LEU A 456 19.63 19.83 -1.72
N ASN A 457 20.91 20.03 -2.08
CA ASN A 457 22.02 19.50 -1.29
C ASN A 457 22.15 20.18 0.10
N GLU A 458 21.94 21.50 0.19
CA GLU A 458 21.88 22.20 1.48
C GLU A 458 20.72 21.73 2.37
N LEU A 459 19.60 21.34 1.75
CA LEU A 459 18.45 20.74 2.43
C LEU A 459 18.74 19.34 2.96
N GLY A 460 19.70 18.63 2.40
CA GLY A 460 20.07 17.28 2.82
C GLY A 460 19.92 16.19 1.74
N LEU A 461 19.53 16.54 0.51
CA LEU A 461 19.44 15.59 -0.61
C LEU A 461 20.84 15.31 -1.22
N THR A 462 21.78 14.84 -0.41
CA THR A 462 23.20 14.71 -0.82
C THR A 462 23.60 13.32 -1.27
N GLY A 463 22.80 12.29 -1.00
CA GLY A 463 23.12 10.89 -1.26
C GLY A 463 22.59 10.35 -2.59
N ASP A 464 22.69 9.06 -2.72
CA ASP A 464 22.07 8.25 -3.77
C ASP A 464 20.78 7.59 -3.23
N PHE A 465 19.95 7.07 -4.13
CA PHE A 465 18.71 6.38 -3.72
C PHE A 465 18.97 5.17 -2.81
N GLU A 466 20.12 4.52 -2.98
CA GLU A 466 20.55 3.39 -2.19
C GLU A 466 20.88 3.73 -0.72
N ASP A 467 21.12 5.02 -0.44
CA ASP A 467 21.42 5.51 0.91
C ASP A 467 20.13 5.81 1.71
N LEU A 468 18.96 5.80 1.07
CA LEU A 468 17.70 6.15 1.69
C LEU A 468 17.27 5.16 2.78
N ALA A 469 16.65 5.67 3.82
CA ALA A 469 16.05 4.87 4.89
C ALA A 469 14.73 4.23 4.47
N LEU A 470 13.95 4.92 3.63
CA LEU A 470 12.70 4.44 3.04
C LEU A 470 12.84 4.38 1.52
N PRO A 471 12.25 3.38 0.85
CA PRO A 471 12.12 3.38 -0.60
C PRO A 471 11.37 4.62 -1.07
N PHE A 472 11.94 5.27 -2.06
CA PHE A 472 11.40 6.49 -2.63
C PHE A 472 11.54 6.49 -4.15
N GLN A 473 10.55 7.03 -4.86
CA GLN A 473 10.65 7.35 -6.27
C GLN A 473 10.04 8.74 -6.55
N ALA A 474 10.75 9.52 -7.35
CA ALA A 474 10.25 10.79 -7.86
C ALA A 474 9.62 10.60 -9.24
N MET A 475 8.50 11.26 -9.51
CA MET A 475 7.87 11.24 -10.82
C MET A 475 8.35 12.41 -11.68
N ALA A 476 8.75 12.13 -12.92
CA ALA A 476 9.01 13.11 -13.96
C ALA A 476 8.17 12.79 -15.20
N THR A 477 8.13 13.71 -16.18
CA THR A 477 7.45 13.51 -17.46
C THR A 477 8.45 13.55 -18.60
N ASP A 478 8.40 12.59 -19.51
CA ASP A 478 9.09 12.68 -20.81
C ASP A 478 8.23 13.54 -21.74
N ILE A 479 8.75 14.74 -22.09
CA ILE A 479 7.99 15.71 -22.89
C ILE A 479 7.80 15.27 -24.35
N GLU A 480 8.62 14.35 -24.84
CA GLU A 480 8.52 13.86 -26.22
C GLU A 480 7.45 12.77 -26.37
N THR A 481 7.30 11.90 -25.37
CA THR A 481 6.33 10.79 -25.41
C THR A 481 5.05 11.07 -24.62
N GLY A 482 5.08 12.01 -23.67
CA GLY A 482 4.00 12.25 -22.72
C GLY A 482 3.87 11.17 -21.62
N GLU A 483 4.87 10.30 -21.48
CA GLU A 483 4.87 9.26 -20.46
C GLU A 483 5.39 9.77 -19.11
N GLY A 484 4.79 9.25 -18.02
CA GLY A 484 5.36 9.36 -16.68
C GLY A 484 6.64 8.54 -16.55
N VAL A 485 7.70 9.15 -16.02
CA VAL A 485 9.02 8.51 -15.84
C VAL A 485 9.37 8.43 -14.36
N PRO A 486 9.25 7.26 -13.74
CA PRO A 486 9.70 7.05 -12.37
C PRO A 486 11.22 7.16 -12.25
N LEU A 487 11.68 7.96 -11.32
CA LEU A 487 13.10 8.17 -11.01
C LEU A 487 13.42 7.58 -9.63
N GLY A 488 14.06 6.43 -9.60
CA GLY A 488 14.37 5.68 -8.37
C GLY A 488 15.83 5.26 -8.25
N SER A 489 16.78 5.89 -9.00
CA SER A 489 18.19 5.52 -8.97
C SER A 489 19.11 6.72 -9.18
N GLY A 490 20.39 6.60 -8.82
CA GLY A 490 21.43 7.62 -8.97
C GLY A 490 21.30 8.75 -7.96
N LYS A 491 21.77 9.95 -8.31
CA LYS A 491 21.79 11.10 -7.41
C LYS A 491 20.39 11.62 -7.09
N LEU A 492 20.05 11.66 -5.80
CA LEU A 492 18.73 12.03 -5.31
C LEU A 492 18.36 13.48 -5.69
N ALA A 493 19.26 14.44 -5.47
CA ALA A 493 19.02 15.84 -5.84
C ALA A 493 18.79 16.02 -7.36
N ALA A 494 19.46 15.25 -8.20
CA ALA A 494 19.28 15.32 -9.66
C ALA A 494 17.91 14.78 -10.09
N ALA A 495 17.42 13.72 -9.46
CA ALA A 495 16.10 13.17 -9.72
C ALA A 495 14.99 14.14 -9.27
N CYS A 496 15.07 14.67 -8.04
CA CYS A 496 14.13 15.68 -7.55
C CYS A 496 14.17 16.96 -8.40
N ARG A 497 15.35 17.37 -8.89
CA ARG A 497 15.49 18.47 -9.83
C ARG A 497 14.76 18.20 -11.16
N ALA A 498 14.89 17.00 -11.71
CA ALA A 498 14.18 16.60 -12.92
C ALA A 498 12.66 16.62 -12.71
N SER A 499 12.20 16.04 -11.60
CA SER A 499 10.80 16.02 -11.18
C SER A 499 10.21 17.44 -10.98
N ALA A 500 11.02 18.41 -10.60
CA ALA A 500 10.62 19.81 -10.37
C ALA A 500 10.96 20.75 -11.56
N SER A 501 11.12 20.21 -12.77
CA SER A 501 11.42 20.97 -13.99
C SER A 501 10.17 21.60 -14.61
N ILE A 502 9.54 22.56 -13.92
CA ILE A 502 8.30 23.23 -14.38
C ILE A 502 8.51 23.83 -15.77
N PRO A 503 7.69 23.43 -16.78
CA PRO A 503 7.77 23.96 -18.13
C PRO A 503 7.65 25.48 -18.17
N GLY A 504 8.54 26.14 -18.92
CA GLY A 504 8.59 27.62 -19.02
C GLY A 504 9.30 28.30 -17.82
N VAL A 505 9.55 27.59 -16.71
CA VAL A 505 10.29 28.12 -15.54
C VAL A 505 11.72 27.57 -15.52
N PHE A 506 11.87 26.26 -15.52
CA PHE A 506 13.17 25.60 -15.48
C PHE A 506 13.52 24.93 -16.81
N ALA A 507 14.82 24.88 -17.11
CA ALA A 507 15.33 24.11 -18.23
C ALA A 507 15.01 22.62 -18.06
N THR A 508 14.72 21.95 -19.17
CA THR A 508 14.51 20.50 -19.23
C THR A 508 15.77 19.72 -18.79
N VAL A 509 15.60 18.50 -18.33
CA VAL A 509 16.70 17.61 -17.94
C VAL A 509 16.82 16.47 -18.93
N ARG A 510 18.03 16.27 -19.51
CA ARG A 510 18.31 15.08 -20.30
C ARG A 510 18.80 13.97 -19.37
N ARG A 511 18.12 12.82 -19.41
CA ARG A 511 18.49 11.62 -18.64
C ARG A 511 18.08 10.37 -19.42
N ASP A 512 19.00 9.43 -19.54
CA ASP A 512 18.77 8.12 -20.17
C ASP A 512 18.12 8.21 -21.57
N GLY A 513 18.56 9.21 -22.38
CA GLY A 513 18.05 9.47 -23.73
C GLY A 513 16.74 10.26 -23.79
N ARG A 514 16.06 10.52 -22.66
CA ARG A 514 14.78 11.22 -22.54
C ARG A 514 14.96 12.69 -22.21
N ILE A 515 13.97 13.50 -22.57
CA ILE A 515 13.87 14.94 -22.21
C ILE A 515 12.81 15.10 -21.15
N LEU A 516 13.25 15.29 -19.91
CA LEU A 516 12.38 15.30 -18.73
C LEU A 516 11.95 16.72 -18.35
N VAL A 517 10.69 16.84 -18.00
CA VAL A 517 10.05 18.01 -17.38
C VAL A 517 9.36 17.59 -16.08
N ASP A 518 8.70 18.54 -15.41
CA ASP A 518 7.96 18.32 -14.15
C ASP A 518 6.95 17.17 -14.29
N GLY A 519 6.96 16.27 -13.32
CA GLY A 519 6.06 15.10 -13.30
C GLY A 519 4.58 15.47 -13.23
N ALA A 520 4.26 16.63 -12.66
CA ALA A 520 2.89 17.12 -12.52
C ALA A 520 2.20 17.47 -13.87
N VAL A 521 2.90 17.31 -14.98
CA VAL A 521 2.30 17.43 -16.33
C VAL A 521 1.41 16.20 -16.63
N VAL A 522 1.78 14.99 -16.15
CA VAL A 522 1.04 13.76 -16.44
C VAL A 522 0.66 12.95 -15.19
N ASP A 523 1.34 13.15 -14.07
CA ASP A 523 1.09 12.41 -12.81
C ASP A 523 1.34 13.36 -11.63
N GLN A 524 0.27 14.06 -11.23
CA GLN A 524 0.31 15.08 -10.19
C GLN A 524 0.46 14.46 -8.79
N VAL A 525 -0.22 13.32 -8.54
CA VAL A 525 -0.20 12.57 -7.28
C VAL A 525 0.10 11.11 -7.61
N PRO A 526 1.37 10.66 -7.55
CA PRO A 526 1.81 9.38 -8.11
C PRO A 526 1.35 8.17 -7.27
N THR A 527 0.02 8.00 -7.17
CA THR A 527 -0.62 6.90 -6.44
C THR A 527 -0.46 5.57 -7.16
N ALA A 528 -0.54 5.57 -8.51
CA ALA A 528 -0.31 4.36 -9.30
C ALA A 528 1.13 3.87 -9.12
N LEU A 529 2.11 4.77 -9.20
CA LEU A 529 3.52 4.47 -8.95
C LEU A 529 3.71 3.88 -7.53
N LEU A 530 3.02 4.43 -6.53
CA LEU A 530 3.09 3.93 -5.16
C LEU A 530 2.56 2.49 -5.04
N ARG A 531 1.50 2.16 -5.80
CA ARG A 531 0.97 0.78 -5.90
C ARG A 531 1.98 -0.15 -6.59
N ASP A 532 2.58 0.31 -7.69
CA ASP A 532 3.61 -0.47 -8.41
C ASP A 532 4.85 -0.71 -7.54
N MET A 533 5.16 0.20 -6.63
CA MET A 533 6.16 0.02 -5.58
C MET A 533 5.75 -1.00 -4.52
N GLY A 534 4.53 -1.47 -4.47
CA GLY A 534 4.03 -2.50 -3.56
C GLY A 534 3.36 -1.98 -2.30
N ALA A 535 2.83 -0.74 -2.31
CA ALA A 535 2.00 -0.26 -1.21
C ALA A 535 0.65 -0.98 -1.18
N ASP A 536 0.33 -1.58 -0.04
CA ASP A 536 -0.97 -2.20 0.20
C ASP A 536 -2.02 -1.15 0.61
N VAL A 537 -1.57 -0.10 1.32
CA VAL A 537 -2.36 1.07 1.69
C VAL A 537 -1.72 2.30 1.10
N CYS A 538 -2.48 3.06 0.31
CA CYS A 538 -2.03 4.30 -0.31
C CYS A 538 -2.69 5.50 0.36
N ILE A 539 -1.87 6.45 0.84
CA ILE A 539 -2.31 7.75 1.32
C ILE A 539 -1.92 8.78 0.27
N ALA A 540 -2.90 9.49 -0.31
CA ALA A 540 -2.66 10.58 -1.26
C ALA A 540 -2.72 11.92 -0.54
N VAL A 541 -1.75 12.79 -0.79
CA VAL A 541 -1.74 14.16 -0.25
C VAL A 541 -1.77 15.16 -1.39
N THR A 542 -2.87 15.91 -1.51
CA THR A 542 -3.07 16.98 -2.49
C THR A 542 -2.92 18.35 -1.83
N VAL A 543 -2.36 19.32 -2.55
CA VAL A 543 -2.03 20.64 -2.01
C VAL A 543 -2.40 21.80 -2.92
N ILE A 544 -2.92 21.54 -4.11
CA ILE A 544 -3.33 22.60 -5.04
C ILE A 544 -4.71 23.12 -4.61
N PRO A 545 -4.87 24.45 -4.48
CA PRO A 545 -6.11 25.03 -3.98
C PRO A 545 -7.29 24.74 -4.91
N THR A 546 -8.43 24.41 -4.32
CA THR A 546 -9.72 24.37 -5.02
C THR A 546 -10.02 25.72 -5.67
N LEU A 547 -10.39 25.69 -6.93
CA LEU A 547 -10.81 26.90 -7.68
C LEU A 547 -12.18 27.38 -7.18
N ARG A 548 -12.32 27.75 -5.89
CA ARG A 548 -13.50 28.45 -5.40
C ARG A 548 -13.52 29.85 -5.95
N ARG A 549 -14.72 30.32 -6.39
CA ARG A 549 -15.01 31.64 -6.94
C ARG A 549 -14.22 32.76 -6.27
N GLY A 550 -13.12 33.22 -6.85
CA GLY A 550 -12.24 34.24 -6.31
C GLY A 550 -10.94 34.46 -7.07
N VAL A 551 -10.78 33.87 -8.24
CA VAL A 551 -9.57 33.94 -9.10
C VAL A 551 -9.07 35.38 -9.35
N ARG A 552 -9.93 36.39 -9.23
CA ARG A 552 -9.55 37.80 -9.39
C ARG A 552 -8.48 38.31 -8.38
N THR A 553 -8.40 37.72 -7.18
CA THR A 553 -7.46 38.19 -6.12
C THR A 553 -6.07 37.60 -6.31
N VAL A 554 -5.95 36.43 -6.91
CA VAL A 554 -4.65 35.75 -7.17
C VAL A 554 -3.92 36.45 -8.32
N PHE A 555 -4.61 36.81 -9.38
CA PHE A 555 -4.04 37.53 -10.53
C PHE A 555 -3.37 38.87 -10.16
N THR A 556 -4.01 39.65 -9.30
CA THR A 556 -3.48 40.97 -8.93
C THR A 556 -2.27 40.93 -8.00
N ARG A 557 -2.16 39.90 -7.15
CA ARG A 557 -1.00 39.74 -6.24
C ARG A 557 0.24 39.15 -6.91
N VAL A 558 0.07 38.16 -7.78
CA VAL A 558 1.19 37.54 -8.51
C VAL A 558 1.79 38.54 -9.52
N SER A 559 0.98 39.30 -10.25
CA SER A 559 1.42 40.31 -11.17
C SER A 559 2.38 41.32 -10.52
N ASN A 560 2.08 41.80 -9.32
CA ASN A 560 2.91 42.83 -8.66
C ASN A 560 4.27 42.30 -8.15
N THR A 561 4.39 41.00 -7.89
CA THR A 561 5.64 40.41 -7.36
C THR A 561 6.52 39.85 -8.51
N VAL A 562 5.91 39.25 -9.52
CA VAL A 562 6.62 38.71 -10.70
C VAL A 562 7.04 39.83 -11.64
N ASN A 563 6.25 40.90 -11.74
CA ASN A 563 6.60 42.09 -12.54
C ASN A 563 7.88 42.82 -12.06
N ALA A 564 8.24 42.64 -10.78
CA ALA A 564 9.51 43.16 -10.24
C ALA A 564 10.74 42.32 -10.67
N ILE A 565 10.55 41.12 -11.23
CA ILE A 565 11.63 40.17 -11.55
C ILE A 565 11.70 39.92 -13.08
N ASN A 566 10.62 40.18 -13.81
CA ASN A 566 10.53 39.88 -15.23
C ASN A 566 10.87 41.13 -16.11
N PRO A 567 12.00 41.13 -16.86
CA PRO A 567 12.35 42.26 -17.76
C PRO A 567 11.33 42.43 -18.90
N PHE A 568 10.46 41.47 -19.16
CA PHE A 568 9.39 41.55 -20.17
C PHE A 568 8.06 42.08 -19.60
N SER A 569 7.99 42.41 -18.30
CA SER A 569 6.80 43.00 -17.69
C SER A 569 6.38 44.36 -18.26
N TYR A 570 7.24 45.01 -19.00
CA TYR A 570 6.94 46.25 -19.74
C TYR A 570 5.90 46.08 -20.89
N LEU A 571 5.58 44.82 -21.25
CA LEU A 571 4.54 44.48 -22.21
C LEU A 571 3.19 44.13 -21.58
N ALA A 572 3.08 44.22 -20.24
CA ALA A 572 1.79 44.07 -19.57
C ALA A 572 0.87 45.22 -19.97
N ASP A 573 -0.27 44.90 -20.56
CA ASP A 573 -1.28 45.87 -20.99
C ASP A 573 -1.68 46.72 -19.78
N ALA A 574 -1.67 48.04 -19.95
CA ALA A 574 -2.11 49.03 -18.97
C ALA A 574 -3.55 48.86 -18.49
N ARG A 575 -4.27 47.89 -19.02
CA ARG A 575 -5.66 47.51 -18.72
C ARG A 575 -5.81 46.43 -17.64
N GLY A 576 -4.72 45.94 -17.02
CA GLY A 576 -4.77 44.89 -15.99
C GLY A 576 -5.12 43.48 -16.48
N MET A 577 -4.90 43.22 -17.77
CA MET A 577 -5.06 41.88 -18.34
C MET A 577 -3.87 40.99 -17.93
N PRO A 578 -4.10 39.67 -17.69
CA PRO A 578 -3.02 38.75 -17.37
C PRO A 578 -2.06 38.57 -18.55
N THR A 579 -0.75 38.44 -18.28
CA THR A 579 0.24 38.15 -19.34
C THR A 579 0.01 36.72 -19.88
N THR A 580 0.55 36.44 -21.09
CA THR A 580 0.51 35.08 -21.66
C THR A 580 1.13 34.06 -20.74
N PHE A 581 2.18 34.42 -19.99
CA PHE A 581 2.79 33.56 -18.98
C PHE A 581 1.83 33.26 -17.81
N ASP A 582 1.14 34.29 -17.30
CA ASP A 582 0.13 34.11 -16.24
C ASP A 582 -1.01 33.18 -16.69
N VAL A 583 -1.49 33.36 -17.93
CA VAL A 583 -2.53 32.50 -18.51
C VAL A 583 -2.05 31.05 -18.60
N LEU A 584 -0.82 30.84 -19.12
CA LEU A 584 -0.25 29.50 -19.25
C LEU A 584 -0.08 28.81 -17.87
N MET A 585 0.50 29.51 -16.90
CA MET A 585 0.72 28.97 -15.56
C MET A 585 -0.60 28.66 -14.84
N ASN A 586 -1.60 29.51 -14.97
CA ASN A 586 -2.92 29.24 -14.39
C ASN A 586 -3.62 28.06 -15.09
N ALA A 587 -3.52 27.97 -16.43
CA ALA A 587 -4.05 26.81 -17.16
C ALA A 587 -3.38 25.51 -16.70
N LEU A 588 -2.06 25.51 -16.54
CA LEU A 588 -1.31 24.37 -16.01
C LEU A 588 -1.77 24.00 -14.58
N GLN A 589 -1.93 24.97 -13.69
CA GLN A 589 -2.43 24.71 -12.34
C GLN A 589 -3.86 24.16 -12.33
N MET A 590 -4.74 24.64 -13.22
CA MET A 590 -6.10 24.10 -13.37
C MET A 590 -6.07 22.63 -13.79
N LEU A 591 -5.24 22.30 -14.79
CA LEU A 591 -5.06 20.93 -15.25
C LEU A 591 -4.49 20.03 -14.14
N GLN A 592 -3.48 20.50 -13.42
CA GLN A 592 -2.88 19.80 -12.31
C GLN A 592 -3.87 19.54 -11.16
N TYR A 593 -4.74 20.51 -10.86
CA TYR A 593 -5.81 20.34 -9.87
C TYR A 593 -6.78 19.23 -10.29
N GLN A 594 -7.27 19.26 -11.53
CA GLN A 594 -8.19 18.25 -12.05
C GLN A 594 -7.54 16.86 -12.05
N LEU A 595 -6.30 16.77 -12.55
CA LEU A 595 -5.55 15.53 -12.62
C LEU A 595 -5.31 14.96 -11.21
N GLY A 596 -4.78 15.78 -10.30
CA GLY A 596 -4.48 15.34 -8.94
C GLY A 596 -5.72 14.94 -8.13
N SER A 597 -6.85 15.63 -8.34
CA SER A 597 -8.12 15.24 -7.71
C SER A 597 -8.61 13.88 -8.22
N TYR A 598 -8.42 13.59 -9.51
CA TYR A 598 -8.78 12.30 -10.09
C TYR A 598 -7.84 11.17 -9.61
N GLU A 599 -6.54 11.40 -9.62
CA GLU A 599 -5.52 10.43 -9.19
C GLU A 599 -5.68 10.08 -7.71
N ALA A 600 -5.96 11.08 -6.85
CA ALA A 600 -6.18 10.88 -5.43
C ALA A 600 -7.37 9.94 -5.13
N LEU A 601 -8.37 9.83 -6.03
CA LEU A 601 -9.51 8.90 -5.86
C LEU A 601 -9.07 7.43 -5.84
N SER A 602 -7.92 7.10 -6.40
CA SER A 602 -7.38 5.74 -6.39
C SER A 602 -6.70 5.35 -5.06
N ALA A 603 -6.50 6.33 -4.16
CA ALA A 603 -5.91 6.09 -2.84
C ALA A 603 -6.95 5.58 -1.83
N ASP A 604 -6.48 4.84 -0.82
CA ASP A 604 -7.32 4.34 0.28
C ASP A 604 -7.68 5.46 1.27
N ALA A 605 -6.81 6.47 1.41
CA ALA A 605 -7.04 7.67 2.21
C ALA A 605 -6.52 8.91 1.49
N GLN A 606 -7.20 10.04 1.68
CA GLN A 606 -6.85 11.31 1.06
C GLN A 606 -6.67 12.38 2.12
N VAL A 607 -5.63 13.23 1.95
CA VAL A 607 -5.40 14.42 2.74
C VAL A 607 -5.35 15.60 1.78
N GLU A 608 -6.44 16.36 1.70
CA GLU A 608 -6.57 17.51 0.81
C GLU A 608 -6.30 18.80 1.57
N VAL A 609 -5.09 19.35 1.39
CA VAL A 609 -4.66 20.58 2.10
C VAL A 609 -5.16 21.82 1.35
N ASP A 610 -6.08 22.57 1.96
CA ASP A 610 -6.56 23.82 1.40
C ASP A 610 -5.50 24.93 1.49
N THR A 611 -4.89 25.25 0.37
CA THR A 611 -3.85 26.30 0.23
C THR A 611 -4.37 27.56 -0.49
N SER A 612 -5.67 27.80 -0.48
CA SER A 612 -6.31 28.92 -1.21
C SER A 612 -5.84 30.33 -0.78
N ASP A 613 -5.31 30.47 0.46
CA ASP A 613 -4.76 31.71 0.99
C ASP A 613 -3.29 31.99 0.59
N PHE A 614 -2.70 31.10 -0.20
CA PHE A 614 -1.30 31.17 -0.62
C PHE A 614 -1.16 31.26 -2.13
N THR A 615 0.04 31.60 -2.59
CA THR A 615 0.44 31.56 -4.00
C THR A 615 1.56 30.55 -4.19
N TRP A 616 1.75 30.06 -5.42
CA TRP A 616 2.75 29.06 -5.75
C TRP A 616 4.22 29.48 -5.49
N ILE A 617 4.48 30.78 -5.23
CA ILE A 617 5.79 31.37 -4.91
C ILE A 617 5.96 31.75 -3.44
N ASP A 618 5.00 31.50 -2.58
CA ASP A 618 5.01 31.90 -1.16
C ASP A 618 5.91 31.01 -0.27
N PHE A 619 7.06 30.60 -0.77
CA PHE A 619 8.05 29.81 0.01
C PHE A 619 8.40 30.46 1.34
N HIS A 620 8.45 31.78 1.42
CA HIS A 620 8.76 32.53 2.63
C HIS A 620 7.70 32.42 3.74
N ARG A 621 6.51 31.90 3.40
CA ARG A 621 5.42 31.60 4.31
C ARG A 621 5.42 30.14 4.78
N ALA A 622 6.58 29.46 4.70
CA ALA A 622 6.73 28.05 5.08
C ALA A 622 6.10 27.69 6.44
N PRO A 623 6.27 28.49 7.54
CA PRO A 623 5.61 28.15 8.80
C PRO A 623 4.09 28.05 8.71
N ALA A 624 3.44 28.97 7.96
CA ALA A 624 2.00 28.97 7.80
C ALA A 624 1.51 27.85 6.89
N LEU A 625 2.31 27.45 5.87
CA LEU A 625 1.99 26.30 5.02
C LEU A 625 2.12 24.98 5.78
N ILE A 626 3.15 24.83 6.62
CA ILE A 626 3.33 23.65 7.48
C ILE A 626 2.15 23.53 8.44
N GLU A 627 1.79 24.65 9.11
CA GLU A 627 0.65 24.69 10.02
C GLU A 627 -0.67 24.28 9.34
N ARG A 628 -0.90 24.71 8.10
CA ARG A 628 -2.06 24.30 7.31
C ARG A 628 -2.04 22.79 7.04
N GLY A 629 -0.88 22.22 6.76
CA GLY A 629 -0.68 20.77 6.62
C GLY A 629 -1.02 20.02 7.91
N VAL A 630 -0.55 20.51 9.07
CA VAL A 630 -0.87 19.96 10.39
C VAL A 630 -2.38 19.92 10.62
N GLN A 631 -3.05 21.07 10.50
CA GLN A 631 -4.50 21.19 10.74
C GLN A 631 -5.32 20.24 9.86
N THR A 632 -4.94 20.08 8.60
CA THR A 632 -5.65 19.17 7.69
C THR A 632 -5.39 17.70 8.03
N ALA A 633 -4.15 17.35 8.35
CA ALA A 633 -3.79 16.00 8.69
C ALA A 633 -4.39 15.52 10.02
N GLU A 634 -4.49 16.41 11.02
CA GLU A 634 -5.18 16.11 12.30
C GLU A 634 -6.64 15.70 12.07
N GLN A 635 -7.31 16.33 11.10
CA GLN A 635 -8.70 15.97 10.73
C GLN A 635 -8.77 14.61 10.03
N ALA A 636 -7.78 14.27 9.19
CA ALA A 636 -7.73 13.03 8.45
C ALA A 636 -7.19 11.84 9.27
N LEU A 637 -6.37 12.09 10.29
CA LEU A 637 -5.68 11.07 11.08
C LEU A 637 -6.61 9.99 11.67
N PRO A 638 -7.78 10.31 12.27
CA PRO A 638 -8.67 9.28 12.82
C PRO A 638 -9.22 8.33 11.76
N GLN A 639 -9.44 8.80 10.55
CA GLN A 639 -9.89 7.96 9.44
C GLN A 639 -8.75 7.04 8.97
N ILE A 640 -7.54 7.58 8.83
CA ILE A 640 -6.36 6.79 8.44
C ILE A 640 -6.07 5.71 9.48
N GLN A 641 -6.11 6.04 10.77
CA GLN A 641 -5.90 5.07 11.85
C GLN A 641 -6.96 3.97 11.85
N ARG A 642 -8.24 4.29 11.63
CA ARG A 642 -9.32 3.30 11.46
C ARG A 642 -9.07 2.41 10.28
N LEU A 643 -8.73 2.95 9.12
CA LEU A 643 -8.40 2.19 7.91
C LEU A 643 -7.28 1.16 8.16
N LEU A 644 -6.24 1.58 8.92
CA LEU A 644 -5.12 0.70 9.26
C LEU A 644 -5.50 -0.37 10.29
N ALA A 645 -6.41 -0.05 11.22
CA ALA A 645 -6.88 -1.00 12.25
C ALA A 645 -7.86 -2.03 11.69
N GLU A 646 -8.70 -1.63 10.73
CA GLU A 646 -9.71 -2.48 10.09
C GLU A 646 -9.16 -3.41 9.02
N ARG A 647 -7.91 -3.21 8.57
CA ARG A 647 -7.29 -4.19 7.67
C ARG A 647 -6.97 -5.46 8.44
N PRO A 648 -7.75 -6.54 8.24
CA PRO A 648 -7.39 -7.82 8.81
C PRO A 648 -5.98 -8.17 8.33
N MET A 649 -5.25 -8.94 9.15
CA MET A 649 -4.17 -9.75 8.59
C MET A 649 -4.67 -10.37 7.30
N LEU A 650 -3.79 -10.47 6.31
CA LEU A 650 -4.08 -11.30 5.16
C LEU A 650 -4.97 -12.44 5.62
N ALA A 651 -6.29 -12.21 5.50
CA ALA A 651 -7.19 -13.29 5.31
C ALA A 651 -6.70 -13.85 3.99
N GLY A 652 -5.70 -14.73 4.11
CA GLY A 652 -5.13 -15.42 3.00
C GLY A 652 -6.17 -16.25 2.31
#